data_42d7f3f382c09c49411e9d489bce8b6d
#
_entry.id   42d7f3f382c09c49411e9d489bce8b6d
#
_cell.length_a   1.000
_cell.length_b   1.000
_cell.length_c   1.000
_cell.angle_alpha   90.00
_cell.angle_beta   90.00
_cell.angle_gamma   90.00
#
_symmetry.space_group_name_H-M   'P 1'
#
loop_
_entity.id
_entity.type
_entity.pdbx_description
1 polymer ?
#
loop_
_entity_poly.entity_id
_entity_poly.type
_entity_poly.pdbx_seq_one_letter_code
_entity_poly.pdbx_strand_id
1 'polypeptide(L)'
;MSFVWLLWGLCALVLLVLALIAAAAVRAARMKPTGAVKAQFPEADMARAQKYAEGLADLVRCETVSFRGQTDRRKFAAFHKVLRRTFPKLHRTAEIIELDGSLLYKITGTAPGQKPPILLMSHQDVVAAEGEWPHEPFSGDIADGAVWGRGTVDTKGSLFCIMQSVEELLASGWKPECDVYIASSCTEEWSGDGAPATAAWLKEHGVHLGLLLDEGGMIMEGPMAGVRGRYGMVGVVEKGYADVKLVAKDDGGHASAPGRNTALVRLAKLMCRVEKHYPFRARFSPTLREMFRRMAPNMKFGMRLVLGNLWLFEPLLCFVLPRVNHMAGAMMRTTCAFTTAKGSDGLNVLPQEAYVTANMRCIPHQPTDESIAILAKLAKKYGVEAEVIYQDAVPPVADYHAAPFKLLEKTMAKVYPGYDVCPYIMTGGTDARFYKEVTDNALRFAPLEINHQQHASIHAAAENLSVLALPPAVDFYKQLLESYCTLEEGRRPEAKKPAARRAAKKAAPVSEPEAPAAPEAAPEAPVTAPEASAAPAENAAAPAVSEAAPAEGEAAPARKPAAKKPAARKPAAKKAAPKKAEEGSEAGEGGEAAPAKKPAAKKPAARKPAAKKAAPKAAAEAPAEPAPAEGTSPAEAPAAQAEAAEPATV
;
A
#
# COMPACT_ATOMS: atom_id res chain seq x y z
N MET A 1 -58.54 18.48 -7.07
CA MET A 1 -57.47 19.47 -7.31
C MET A 1 -56.07 19.02 -6.85
N SER A 2 -55.93 18.33 -5.73
CA SER A 2 -54.60 17.90 -5.21
C SER A 2 -53.83 16.96 -6.12
N PHE A 3 -54.48 15.99 -6.78
CA PHE A 3 -53.83 15.01 -7.66
C PHE A 3 -53.21 15.63 -8.91
N VAL A 4 -53.87 16.62 -9.54
CA VAL A 4 -53.37 17.33 -10.73
C VAL A 4 -52.11 18.15 -10.40
N TRP A 5 -52.07 18.81 -9.25
CA TRP A 5 -50.88 19.56 -8.82
C TRP A 5 -49.71 18.62 -8.51
N LEU A 6 -49.95 17.44 -7.96
CA LEU A 6 -48.94 16.43 -7.71
C LEU A 6 -48.34 15.89 -9.02
N LEU A 7 -49.19 15.69 -10.04
CA LEU A 7 -48.75 15.28 -11.40
C LEU A 7 -47.90 16.37 -12.07
N TRP A 8 -48.33 17.64 -12.01
CA TRP A 8 -47.54 18.76 -12.53
C TRP A 8 -46.19 18.92 -11.81
N GLY A 9 -46.16 18.74 -10.48
CA GLY A 9 -44.92 18.72 -9.70
C GLY A 9 -43.99 17.60 -10.11
N LEU A 10 -44.49 16.38 -10.34
CA LEU A 10 -43.71 15.25 -10.83
C LEU A 10 -43.16 15.50 -12.24
N CYS A 11 -43.99 16.01 -13.17
CA CYS A 11 -43.54 16.36 -14.51
C CYS A 11 -42.44 17.42 -14.48
N ALA A 12 -42.60 18.48 -13.67
CA ALA A 12 -41.59 19.52 -13.50
C ALA A 12 -40.27 18.95 -12.95
N LEU A 13 -40.33 18.03 -11.96
CA LEU A 13 -39.16 17.36 -11.42
C LEU A 13 -38.45 16.49 -12.48
N VAL A 14 -39.19 15.73 -13.28
CA VAL A 14 -38.63 14.92 -14.37
C VAL A 14 -37.96 15.79 -15.41
N LEU A 15 -38.59 16.89 -15.83
CA LEU A 15 -38.00 17.84 -16.78
C LEU A 15 -36.74 18.49 -16.23
N LEU A 16 -36.72 18.85 -14.95
CA LEU A 16 -35.52 19.36 -14.29
C LEU A 16 -34.38 18.33 -14.31
N VAL A 17 -34.65 17.08 -13.93
CA VAL A 17 -33.65 16.00 -13.95
C VAL A 17 -33.10 15.78 -15.36
N LEU A 18 -33.96 15.76 -16.38
CA LEU A 18 -33.55 15.61 -17.78
C LEU A 18 -32.68 16.81 -18.23
N ALA A 19 -33.03 18.03 -17.85
CA ALA A 19 -32.23 19.22 -18.14
C ALA A 19 -30.84 19.17 -17.47
N LEU A 20 -30.76 18.71 -16.21
CA LEU A 20 -29.49 18.52 -15.49
C LEU A 20 -28.61 17.46 -16.16
N ILE A 21 -29.21 16.33 -16.58
CA ILE A 21 -28.50 15.26 -17.32
C ILE A 21 -28.01 15.79 -18.67
N ALA A 22 -28.82 16.54 -19.40
CA ALA A 22 -28.43 17.17 -20.66
C ALA A 22 -27.26 18.14 -20.46
N ALA A 23 -27.30 18.97 -19.43
CA ALA A 23 -26.20 19.87 -19.08
C ALA A 23 -24.91 19.09 -18.76
N ALA A 24 -25.02 18.00 -18.00
CA ALA A 24 -23.89 17.11 -17.71
C ALA A 24 -23.34 16.46 -18.99
N ALA A 25 -24.20 16.02 -19.92
CA ALA A 25 -23.80 15.44 -21.19
C ALA A 25 -23.07 16.45 -22.09
N VAL A 26 -23.57 17.67 -22.19
CA VAL A 26 -22.90 18.76 -22.92
C VAL A 26 -21.53 19.07 -22.31
N ARG A 27 -21.45 19.15 -20.98
CA ARG A 27 -20.16 19.37 -20.29
C ARG A 27 -19.19 18.22 -20.56
N ALA A 28 -19.63 16.96 -20.46
CA ALA A 28 -18.82 15.80 -20.76
C ALA A 28 -18.34 15.77 -22.23
N ALA A 29 -19.20 16.15 -23.18
CA ALA A 29 -18.84 16.22 -24.61
C ALA A 29 -17.78 17.31 -24.89
N ARG A 30 -17.80 18.42 -24.14
CA ARG A 30 -16.84 19.54 -24.28
C ARG A 30 -15.48 19.27 -23.66
N MET A 31 -15.32 18.25 -22.80
CA MET A 31 -14.03 17.88 -22.20
C MET A 31 -13.12 17.30 -23.29
N LYS A 32 -12.02 18.00 -23.59
CA LYS A 32 -11.01 17.54 -24.57
C LYS A 32 -9.99 16.64 -23.86
N PRO A 33 -9.55 15.53 -24.47
CA PRO A 33 -8.46 14.71 -23.96
C PRO A 33 -7.19 15.54 -23.72
N THR A 34 -6.47 15.21 -22.66
CA THR A 34 -5.18 15.83 -22.31
C THR A 34 -4.04 15.23 -23.13
N GLY A 35 -2.82 15.72 -22.91
CA GLY A 35 -1.60 15.18 -23.50
C GLY A 35 -1.35 13.71 -23.17
N ALA A 36 -1.80 13.26 -21.99
CA ALA A 36 -1.57 11.89 -21.48
C ALA A 36 -1.98 10.77 -22.46
N VAL A 37 -3.02 10.99 -23.27
CA VAL A 37 -3.51 10.00 -24.26
C VAL A 37 -2.53 9.82 -25.42
N LYS A 38 -1.70 10.83 -25.71
CA LYS A 38 -0.69 10.83 -26.78
C LYS A 38 0.72 10.63 -26.26
N ALA A 39 0.88 10.63 -24.95
CA ALA A 39 2.18 10.47 -24.31
C ALA A 39 2.76 9.09 -24.65
N GLN A 40 4.06 9.08 -24.95
CA GLN A 40 4.84 7.89 -25.23
C GLN A 40 5.89 7.72 -24.14
N PHE A 41 6.35 6.50 -23.96
CA PHE A 41 7.49 6.24 -23.09
C PHE A 41 8.70 7.09 -23.57
N PRO A 42 9.51 7.64 -22.67
CA PRO A 42 10.74 8.34 -23.04
C PRO A 42 11.64 7.49 -23.96
N GLU A 43 12.43 8.14 -24.80
CA GLU A 43 13.36 7.45 -25.70
C GLU A 43 14.26 6.49 -24.92
N ALA A 44 14.42 5.29 -25.45
CA ALA A 44 15.14 4.23 -24.76
C ALA A 44 16.67 4.49 -24.81
N ASP A 45 17.26 4.67 -23.64
CA ASP A 45 18.70 4.64 -23.45
C ASP A 45 19.12 3.24 -22.98
N MET A 46 19.33 2.34 -23.94
CA MET A 46 19.64 0.94 -23.66
C MET A 46 20.96 0.76 -22.91
N ALA A 47 21.98 1.59 -23.16
CA ALA A 47 23.25 1.48 -22.47
C ALA A 47 23.13 1.83 -20.99
N ARG A 48 22.42 2.91 -20.66
CA ARG A 48 22.13 3.27 -19.27
C ARG A 48 21.19 2.26 -18.63
N ALA A 49 20.14 1.82 -19.35
CA ALA A 49 19.18 0.85 -18.85
C ALA A 49 19.85 -0.46 -18.43
N GLN A 50 20.75 -1.00 -19.27
CA GLN A 50 21.49 -2.21 -18.97
C GLN A 50 22.41 -2.03 -17.74
N LYS A 51 23.18 -0.94 -17.70
CA LYS A 51 24.06 -0.62 -16.57
C LYS A 51 23.26 -0.49 -15.26
N TYR A 52 22.10 0.15 -15.30
CA TYR A 52 21.27 0.34 -14.11
C TYR A 52 20.58 -0.95 -13.69
N ALA A 53 20.18 -1.79 -14.66
CA ALA A 53 19.64 -3.11 -14.39
C ALA A 53 20.65 -4.00 -13.63
N GLU A 54 21.93 -3.98 -14.02
CA GLU A 54 23.01 -4.68 -13.31
C GLU A 54 23.18 -4.17 -11.88
N GLY A 55 23.13 -2.85 -11.67
CA GLY A 55 23.18 -2.25 -10.35
C GLY A 55 21.97 -2.63 -9.48
N LEU A 56 20.76 -2.59 -10.04
CA LEU A 56 19.56 -3.02 -9.34
C LEU A 56 19.60 -4.53 -9.02
N ALA A 57 20.07 -5.36 -9.98
CA ALA A 57 20.23 -6.80 -9.79
C ALA A 57 21.14 -7.12 -8.59
N ASP A 58 22.23 -6.37 -8.41
CA ASP A 58 23.11 -6.51 -7.25
C ASP A 58 22.37 -6.23 -5.92
N LEU A 59 21.45 -5.28 -5.91
CA LEU A 59 20.61 -4.99 -4.73
C LEU A 59 19.59 -6.10 -4.49
N VAL A 60 18.97 -6.62 -5.55
CA VAL A 60 17.97 -7.69 -5.48
C VAL A 60 18.59 -8.99 -4.96
N ARG A 61 19.83 -9.32 -5.34
CA ARG A 61 20.58 -10.50 -4.86
C ARG A 61 20.78 -10.52 -3.34
N CYS A 62 20.62 -9.39 -2.67
CA CYS A 62 20.66 -9.34 -1.23
C CYS A 62 19.29 -9.70 -0.64
N GLU A 63 19.18 -10.85 0.00
CA GLU A 63 17.95 -11.28 0.70
C GLU A 63 17.76 -10.44 1.97
N THR A 64 16.96 -9.37 1.87
CA THR A 64 16.65 -8.46 2.98
C THR A 64 15.25 -8.67 3.54
N VAL A 65 14.74 -9.91 3.55
CA VAL A 65 13.43 -10.25 4.11
C VAL A 65 13.34 -9.82 5.57
N SER A 66 12.32 -9.06 5.92
CA SER A 66 12.04 -8.62 7.29
C SER A 66 10.73 -9.19 7.82
N PHE A 67 10.61 -9.29 9.12
CA PHE A 67 9.39 -9.74 9.79
C PHE A 67 9.32 -9.23 11.24
N ARG A 68 8.11 -9.16 11.76
CA ARG A 68 7.87 -8.66 13.12
C ARG A 68 8.63 -9.48 14.16
N GLY A 69 9.35 -8.79 15.04
CA GLY A 69 10.15 -9.41 16.11
C GLY A 69 11.56 -9.84 15.69
N GLN A 70 11.96 -9.59 14.45
CA GLN A 70 13.32 -9.85 14.01
C GLN A 70 14.29 -8.85 14.63
N THR A 71 15.32 -9.35 15.32
CA THR A 71 16.40 -8.55 15.93
C THR A 71 17.73 -8.68 15.20
N ASP A 72 17.91 -9.71 14.38
CA ASP A 72 19.14 -9.93 13.62
C ASP A 72 19.22 -9.00 12.40
N ARG A 73 20.14 -8.04 12.44
CA ARG A 73 20.40 -7.05 11.39
C ARG A 73 21.57 -7.38 10.46
N ARG A 74 22.22 -8.55 10.61
CA ARG A 74 23.44 -8.92 9.83
C ARG A 74 23.22 -8.90 8.32
N LYS A 75 22.02 -9.29 7.84
CA LYS A 75 21.66 -9.22 6.43
C LYS A 75 21.68 -7.79 5.89
N PHE A 76 21.23 -6.82 6.67
CA PHE A 76 21.26 -5.41 6.29
C PHE A 76 22.68 -4.88 6.26
N ALA A 77 23.54 -5.24 7.19
CA ALA A 77 24.96 -4.90 7.14
C ALA A 77 25.65 -5.45 5.89
N ALA A 78 25.24 -6.63 5.40
CA ALA A 78 25.72 -7.17 4.12
C ALA A 78 25.21 -6.33 2.93
N PHE A 79 23.94 -5.95 2.94
CA PHE A 79 23.32 -5.06 1.94
C PHE A 79 24.00 -3.70 1.90
N HIS A 80 24.32 -3.09 3.06
CA HIS A 80 25.03 -1.80 3.14
C HIS A 80 26.42 -1.85 2.50
N LYS A 81 27.10 -3.01 2.51
CA LYS A 81 28.37 -3.17 1.77
C LYS A 81 28.15 -3.12 0.26
N VAL A 82 27.04 -3.67 -0.22
CA VAL A 82 26.66 -3.58 -1.63
C VAL A 82 26.35 -2.14 -2.01
N LEU A 83 25.54 -1.42 -1.22
CA LEU A 83 25.26 0.00 -1.44
C LEU A 83 26.53 0.83 -1.50
N ARG A 84 27.46 0.62 -0.58
CA ARG A 84 28.75 1.32 -0.55
C ARG A 84 29.61 1.07 -1.79
N ARG A 85 29.58 -0.16 -2.31
CA ARG A 85 30.28 -0.53 -3.54
C ARG A 85 29.63 0.09 -4.77
N THR A 86 28.31 0.09 -4.83
CA THR A 86 27.53 0.57 -5.98
C THR A 86 27.52 2.10 -6.06
N PHE A 87 27.47 2.79 -4.91
CA PHE A 87 27.35 4.26 -4.82
C PHE A 87 28.54 4.89 -4.04
N PRO A 88 29.79 4.78 -4.53
CA PRO A 88 30.97 5.15 -3.75
C PRO A 88 31.13 6.67 -3.52
N LYS A 89 30.60 7.53 -4.41
CA LYS A 89 30.68 8.98 -4.21
C LYS A 89 29.67 9.47 -3.17
N LEU A 90 28.45 8.94 -3.20
CA LEU A 90 27.45 9.20 -2.20
C LEU A 90 28.01 8.85 -0.80
N HIS A 91 28.57 7.63 -0.65
CA HIS A 91 29.11 7.15 0.62
C HIS A 91 30.37 7.89 1.11
N ARG A 92 31.08 8.58 0.22
CA ARG A 92 32.21 9.43 0.61
C ARG A 92 31.81 10.86 0.95
N THR A 93 30.66 11.32 0.43
CA THR A 93 30.23 12.71 0.55
C THR A 93 29.23 12.90 1.68
N ALA A 94 28.29 11.95 1.84
CA ALA A 94 27.26 12.03 2.85
C ALA A 94 27.77 11.63 4.24
N GLU A 95 27.28 12.30 5.27
CA GLU A 95 27.25 11.80 6.62
C GLU A 95 26.23 10.67 6.68
N ILE A 96 26.59 9.54 7.28
CA ILE A 96 25.75 8.35 7.35
C ILE A 96 25.42 8.08 8.81
N ILE A 97 24.14 8.16 9.15
CA ILE A 97 23.59 7.85 10.46
C ILE A 97 22.92 6.47 10.37
N GLU A 98 23.45 5.51 11.11
CA GLU A 98 22.90 4.16 11.18
C GLU A 98 21.99 4.03 12.40
N LEU A 99 20.73 3.61 12.19
CA LEU A 99 19.68 3.50 13.17
C LEU A 99 19.14 2.07 13.18
N ASP A 100 19.79 1.18 13.94
CA ASP A 100 19.46 -0.26 14.05
C ASP A 100 19.20 -0.94 12.69
N GLY A 101 20.15 -0.79 11.75
CA GLY A 101 20.08 -1.35 10.41
C GLY A 101 19.34 -0.48 9.40
N SER A 102 18.64 0.55 9.81
CA SER A 102 18.12 1.61 8.93
C SER A 102 19.20 2.66 8.69
N LEU A 103 19.17 3.31 7.53
CA LEU A 103 20.17 4.28 7.12
C LEU A 103 19.53 5.65 6.88
N LEU A 104 20.18 6.70 7.41
CA LEU A 104 19.91 8.08 7.05
C LEU A 104 21.18 8.73 6.53
N TYR A 105 21.19 9.12 5.26
CA TYR A 105 22.27 9.87 4.64
C TYR A 105 21.95 11.36 4.70
N LYS A 106 22.96 12.18 5.01
CA LYS A 106 22.86 13.63 4.99
C LYS A 106 23.95 14.21 4.10
N ILE A 107 23.56 14.96 3.08
CA ILE A 107 24.44 15.77 2.26
C ILE A 107 24.22 17.23 2.64
N THR A 108 25.23 17.84 3.27
CA THR A 108 25.13 19.22 3.75
C THR A 108 25.15 20.19 2.56
N GLY A 109 24.17 21.08 2.53
CA GLY A 109 24.08 22.12 1.52
C GLY A 109 25.13 23.22 1.68
N THR A 110 25.38 23.98 0.62
CA THR A 110 26.33 25.12 0.61
C THR A 110 25.75 26.35 1.34
N ALA A 111 24.41 26.42 1.49
CA ALA A 111 23.71 27.49 2.19
C ALA A 111 22.65 26.90 3.17
N PRO A 112 23.09 26.15 4.17
CA PRO A 112 22.18 25.45 5.09
C PRO A 112 21.29 26.44 5.84
N GLY A 113 20.02 26.08 6.04
CA GLY A 113 19.03 26.90 6.75
C GLY A 113 18.38 28.02 5.91
N GLN A 114 18.86 28.31 4.71
CA GLN A 114 18.19 29.28 3.82
C GLN A 114 16.95 28.71 3.14
N LYS A 115 16.89 27.40 2.97
CA LYS A 115 15.74 26.65 2.44
C LYS A 115 15.56 25.38 3.26
N PRO A 116 14.32 24.98 3.56
CA PRO A 116 14.07 23.71 4.25
C PRO A 116 14.65 22.54 3.45
N PRO A 117 15.20 21.52 4.13
CA PRO A 117 15.76 20.34 3.50
C PRO A 117 14.74 19.53 2.71
N ILE A 118 15.23 18.68 1.80
CA ILE A 118 14.46 17.63 1.13
C ILE A 118 14.86 16.26 1.69
N LEU A 119 13.88 15.37 1.86
CA LEU A 119 14.11 13.96 2.17
C LEU A 119 13.54 13.09 1.06
N LEU A 120 14.36 12.20 0.52
CA LEU A 120 13.96 11.11 -0.38
C LEU A 120 13.98 9.80 0.41
N MET A 121 12.93 8.97 0.27
CA MET A 121 12.78 7.76 1.04
C MET A 121 12.51 6.55 0.14
N SER A 122 13.03 5.41 0.55
CA SER A 122 12.73 4.09 -0.01
C SER A 122 13.29 3.02 0.92
N HIS A 123 12.48 2.08 1.36
CA HIS A 123 12.92 1.04 2.29
C HIS A 123 13.84 0.02 1.62
N GLN A 124 14.59 -0.73 2.42
CA GLN A 124 15.56 -1.71 1.96
C GLN A 124 15.14 -3.16 2.25
N ASP A 125 14.19 -3.33 3.14
CA ASP A 125 13.62 -4.64 3.44
C ASP A 125 12.58 -5.06 2.39
N VAL A 126 12.22 -6.32 2.42
CA VAL A 126 11.23 -6.93 1.53
C VAL A 126 10.43 -7.99 2.28
N VAL A 127 9.20 -8.28 1.82
CA VAL A 127 8.42 -9.42 2.31
C VAL A 127 9.02 -10.75 1.86
N ALA A 128 8.64 -11.84 2.54
CA ALA A 128 9.01 -13.19 2.13
C ALA A 128 8.60 -13.48 0.68
N ALA A 129 9.41 -14.28 0.00
CA ALA A 129 9.16 -14.72 -1.36
C ALA A 129 8.54 -16.11 -1.36
N GLU A 130 7.21 -16.16 -1.26
CA GLU A 130 6.44 -17.40 -1.26
C GLU A 130 5.93 -17.75 -2.67
N GLY A 131 5.56 -19.01 -2.87
CA GLY A 131 4.98 -19.51 -4.12
C GLY A 131 6.01 -19.93 -5.17
N GLU A 132 5.54 -20.23 -6.38
CA GLU A 132 6.37 -20.63 -7.52
C GLU A 132 6.78 -19.38 -8.30
N TRP A 133 8.07 -19.22 -8.53
CA TRP A 133 8.65 -18.07 -9.25
C TRP A 133 9.19 -18.49 -10.61
N PRO A 134 8.98 -17.69 -11.67
CA PRO A 134 9.58 -17.94 -12.98
C PRO A 134 11.10 -17.76 -13.00
N HIS A 135 11.62 -16.91 -12.13
CA HIS A 135 13.05 -16.70 -11.82
C HIS A 135 13.22 -16.75 -10.31
N GLU A 136 14.33 -17.30 -9.82
CA GLU A 136 14.60 -17.32 -8.40
C GLU A 136 14.48 -15.92 -7.77
N PRO A 137 13.74 -15.75 -6.67
CA PRO A 137 13.33 -14.45 -6.17
C PRO A 137 14.47 -13.51 -5.78
N PHE A 138 15.66 -14.04 -5.54
CA PHE A 138 16.87 -13.28 -5.20
C PHE A 138 18.01 -13.51 -6.20
N SER A 139 17.71 -13.98 -7.42
CA SER A 139 18.72 -14.11 -8.48
C SER A 139 19.13 -12.77 -9.07
N GLY A 140 18.20 -11.81 -9.13
CA GLY A 140 18.42 -10.57 -9.88
C GLY A 140 18.64 -10.83 -11.37
N ASP A 141 17.92 -11.81 -11.95
CA ASP A 141 18.01 -12.13 -13.36
C ASP A 141 17.55 -10.96 -14.21
N ILE A 142 18.32 -10.69 -15.28
CA ILE A 142 17.96 -9.69 -16.28
C ILE A 142 17.52 -10.45 -17.53
N ALA A 143 16.22 -10.57 -17.71
CA ALA A 143 15.60 -11.33 -18.79
C ALA A 143 14.34 -10.63 -19.31
N ASP A 144 14.01 -10.84 -20.58
CA ASP A 144 12.79 -10.30 -21.23
C ASP A 144 12.63 -8.78 -21.06
N GLY A 145 13.74 -8.03 -20.98
CA GLY A 145 13.73 -6.58 -20.82
C GLY A 145 13.38 -6.11 -19.40
N ALA A 146 13.45 -6.97 -18.40
CA ALA A 146 13.19 -6.68 -17.01
C ALA A 146 14.27 -7.24 -16.07
N VAL A 147 14.41 -6.63 -14.89
CA VAL A 147 15.07 -7.22 -13.72
C VAL A 147 14.02 -7.97 -12.93
N TRP A 148 14.26 -9.26 -12.70
CA TRP A 148 13.37 -10.14 -11.97
C TRP A 148 13.83 -10.34 -10.53
N GLY A 149 12.89 -10.31 -9.61
CA GLY A 149 13.14 -10.66 -8.21
C GLY A 149 12.34 -9.83 -7.21
N ARG A 150 12.25 -10.34 -5.98
CA ARG A 150 11.57 -9.70 -4.86
C ARG A 150 12.24 -8.37 -4.51
N GLY A 151 11.42 -7.31 -4.44
CA GLY A 151 11.88 -5.95 -4.16
C GLY A 151 12.26 -5.13 -5.40
N THR A 152 12.10 -5.66 -6.62
CA THR A 152 12.37 -4.89 -7.84
C THR A 152 11.44 -3.69 -8.00
N VAL A 153 10.18 -3.83 -7.62
CA VAL A 153 9.15 -2.77 -7.62
C VAL A 153 8.98 -2.21 -6.22
N ASP A 154 8.92 -3.08 -5.21
CA ASP A 154 8.67 -2.74 -3.80
C ASP A 154 9.86 -3.12 -2.92
N THR A 155 10.88 -2.23 -2.74
CA THR A 155 11.07 -0.92 -3.38
C THR A 155 12.54 -0.65 -3.68
N LYS A 156 13.39 -1.73 -3.84
CA LYS A 156 14.82 -1.57 -4.18
C LYS A 156 15.03 -0.85 -5.52
N GLY A 157 14.05 -0.94 -6.45
CA GLY A 157 14.10 -0.18 -7.71
C GLY A 157 14.07 1.32 -7.48
N SER A 158 13.21 1.80 -6.59
CA SER A 158 13.14 3.20 -6.18
C SER A 158 14.41 3.61 -5.43
N LEU A 159 14.86 2.80 -4.46
CA LEU A 159 16.11 3.03 -3.72
C LEU A 159 17.30 3.17 -4.67
N PHE A 160 17.43 2.26 -5.64
CA PHE A 160 18.46 2.32 -6.65
C PHE A 160 18.41 3.65 -7.42
N CYS A 161 17.24 4.04 -7.91
CA CYS A 161 17.09 5.27 -8.70
C CYS A 161 17.43 6.54 -7.88
N ILE A 162 17.02 6.59 -6.61
CA ILE A 162 17.38 7.69 -5.70
C ILE A 162 18.90 7.77 -5.53
N MET A 163 19.53 6.67 -5.14
CA MET A 163 20.98 6.65 -4.88
C MET A 163 21.81 6.90 -6.14
N GLN A 164 21.39 6.31 -7.28
CA GLN A 164 22.06 6.51 -8.57
C GLN A 164 21.97 7.96 -9.04
N SER A 165 20.84 8.62 -8.81
CA SER A 165 20.67 10.03 -9.17
C SER A 165 21.64 10.92 -8.40
N VAL A 166 21.78 10.69 -7.10
CA VAL A 166 22.72 11.44 -6.26
C VAL A 166 24.18 11.10 -6.57
N GLU A 167 24.49 9.82 -6.81
CA GLU A 167 25.84 9.38 -7.24
C GLU A 167 26.28 10.13 -8.51
N GLU A 168 25.39 10.24 -9.51
CA GLU A 168 25.67 10.95 -10.77
C GLU A 168 25.79 12.47 -10.59
N LEU A 169 24.91 13.07 -9.79
CA LEU A 169 24.98 14.50 -9.47
C LEU A 169 26.29 14.84 -8.76
N LEU A 170 26.68 14.06 -7.77
CA LEU A 170 27.96 14.23 -7.08
C LEU A 170 29.16 13.96 -8.03
N ALA A 171 28.98 13.03 -8.97
CA ALA A 171 30.01 12.76 -10.01
C ALA A 171 30.21 13.95 -10.95
N SER A 172 29.16 14.70 -11.25
CA SER A 172 29.24 15.91 -12.09
C SER A 172 29.76 17.14 -11.34
N GLY A 173 30.01 17.02 -10.02
CA GLY A 173 30.44 18.14 -9.18
C GLY A 173 29.32 19.00 -8.63
N TRP A 174 28.06 18.52 -8.73
CA TRP A 174 26.92 19.20 -8.15
C TRP A 174 27.07 19.39 -6.64
N LYS A 175 26.66 20.56 -6.17
CA LYS A 175 26.62 20.94 -4.75
C LYS A 175 25.24 21.49 -4.45
N PRO A 176 24.43 20.84 -3.62
CA PRO A 176 23.12 21.37 -3.23
C PRO A 176 23.26 22.66 -2.42
N GLU A 177 22.32 23.57 -2.53
CA GLU A 177 22.28 24.77 -1.69
C GLU A 177 21.56 24.53 -0.36
N CYS A 178 20.63 23.58 -0.30
CA CYS A 178 20.02 23.13 0.94
C CYS A 178 20.44 21.69 1.28
N ASP A 179 20.25 21.29 2.53
CA ASP A 179 20.54 19.92 2.95
C ASP A 179 19.65 18.91 2.21
N VAL A 180 20.23 17.78 1.82
CA VAL A 180 19.55 16.65 1.20
C VAL A 180 19.70 15.44 2.08
N TYR A 181 18.57 14.82 2.41
CA TYR A 181 18.52 13.59 3.16
C TYR A 181 18.05 12.44 2.27
N ILE A 182 18.56 11.23 2.52
CA ILE A 182 18.05 9.97 1.97
C ILE A 182 17.83 9.04 3.15
N ALA A 183 16.61 8.52 3.33
CA ALA A 183 16.30 7.55 4.38
C ALA A 183 15.94 6.20 3.77
N SER A 184 16.46 5.13 4.38
CA SER A 184 16.16 3.76 3.97
C SER A 184 15.93 2.91 5.21
N SER A 185 14.66 2.63 5.50
CA SER A 185 14.22 1.80 6.61
C SER A 185 14.47 0.31 6.31
N CYS A 186 14.74 -0.46 7.33
CA CYS A 186 14.89 -1.92 7.25
C CYS A 186 13.72 -2.69 7.86
N THR A 187 12.59 -2.02 8.15
CA THR A 187 11.44 -2.58 8.86
C THR A 187 10.10 -2.04 8.36
N GLU A 188 10.02 -1.51 7.14
CA GLU A 188 8.80 -0.94 6.56
C GLU A 188 7.71 -2.00 6.45
N GLU A 189 8.04 -3.17 5.89
CA GLU A 189 7.13 -4.25 5.50
C GLU A 189 6.25 -4.80 6.65
N TRP A 190 6.67 -4.56 7.89
CA TRP A 190 5.89 -4.93 9.06
C TRP A 190 5.61 -3.74 10.01
N SER A 191 5.82 -2.51 9.53
CA SER A 191 5.62 -1.27 10.33
C SER A 191 6.46 -1.24 11.60
N GLY A 192 7.75 -1.51 11.47
CA GLY A 192 8.70 -1.55 12.59
C GLY A 192 9.31 -0.20 12.93
N ASP A 193 10.43 -0.23 13.66
CA ASP A 193 10.98 0.93 14.34
C ASP A 193 11.89 1.82 13.46
N GLY A 194 12.26 1.37 12.26
CA GLY A 194 13.24 2.06 11.41
C GLY A 194 12.85 3.49 11.03
N ALA A 195 11.65 3.67 10.49
CA ALA A 195 11.15 4.99 10.14
C ALA A 195 10.78 5.84 11.35
N PRO A 196 10.13 5.32 12.42
CA PRO A 196 9.96 6.05 13.68
C PRO A 196 11.28 6.58 14.25
N ALA A 197 12.34 5.77 14.29
CA ALA A 197 13.66 6.17 14.79
C ALA A 197 14.27 7.29 13.92
N THR A 198 14.14 7.19 12.60
CA THR A 198 14.63 8.21 11.66
C THR A 198 13.86 9.53 11.84
N ALA A 199 12.54 9.48 11.97
CA ALA A 199 11.72 10.67 12.20
C ALA A 199 12.02 11.31 13.55
N ALA A 200 12.25 10.51 14.60
CA ALA A 200 12.67 10.99 15.91
C ALA A 200 14.02 11.68 15.85
N TRP A 201 15.00 11.07 15.18
CA TRP A 201 16.33 11.67 14.98
C TRP A 201 16.25 13.04 14.29
N LEU A 202 15.47 13.15 13.20
CA LEU A 202 15.27 14.43 12.52
C LEU A 202 14.63 15.48 13.43
N LYS A 203 13.63 15.10 14.21
CA LYS A 203 12.96 15.98 15.16
C LYS A 203 13.92 16.47 16.26
N GLU A 204 14.70 15.57 16.86
CA GLU A 204 15.69 15.87 17.90
C GLU A 204 16.79 16.81 17.42
N HIS A 205 17.14 16.72 16.11
CA HIS A 205 18.12 17.61 15.48
C HIS A 205 17.51 18.89 14.91
N GLY A 206 16.21 19.15 15.19
CA GLY A 206 15.53 20.37 14.75
C GLY A 206 15.33 20.47 13.24
N VAL A 207 15.35 19.36 12.52
CA VAL A 207 15.15 19.31 11.08
C VAL A 207 13.67 19.40 10.77
N HIS A 208 13.27 20.42 10.00
CA HIS A 208 11.93 20.52 9.42
C HIS A 208 12.03 20.49 7.90
N LEU A 209 11.45 19.49 7.28
CA LEU A 209 11.57 19.21 5.86
C LEU A 209 10.57 20.03 5.05
N GLY A 210 11.03 20.62 3.95
CA GLY A 210 10.15 21.32 3.00
C GLY A 210 9.47 20.41 2.01
N LEU A 211 10.06 19.23 1.74
CA LEU A 211 9.50 18.15 0.94
C LEU A 211 10.04 16.81 1.45
N LEU A 212 9.14 15.87 1.66
CA LEU A 212 9.44 14.45 1.80
C LEU A 212 8.82 13.73 0.61
N LEU A 213 9.61 12.94 -0.10
CA LEU A 213 9.16 12.09 -1.18
C LEU A 213 9.49 10.64 -0.87
N ASP A 214 8.47 9.86 -0.60
CA ASP A 214 8.52 8.43 -0.32
C ASP A 214 8.05 7.62 -1.53
N GLU A 215 8.16 6.30 -1.45
CA GLU A 215 7.61 5.35 -2.40
C GLU A 215 6.07 5.32 -2.43
N GLY A 216 5.45 4.40 -3.14
CA GLY A 216 4.03 4.02 -3.08
C GLY A 216 3.18 4.43 -4.27
N GLY A 217 3.29 5.67 -4.78
CA GLY A 217 2.68 6.04 -6.05
C GLY A 217 3.65 5.79 -7.21
N MET A 218 3.12 5.48 -8.41
CA MET A 218 3.95 5.13 -9.57
C MET A 218 3.37 5.72 -10.86
N ILE A 219 4.09 5.56 -11.96
CA ILE A 219 3.61 5.93 -13.28
C ILE A 219 2.88 4.74 -13.90
N MET A 220 1.64 4.94 -14.34
CA MET A 220 0.81 3.89 -14.93
C MET A 220 0.11 4.36 -16.20
N GLU A 221 0.00 3.49 -17.19
CA GLU A 221 -0.91 3.69 -18.30
C GLU A 221 -2.30 3.18 -17.94
N GLY A 222 -3.31 4.06 -18.08
CA GLY A 222 -4.69 3.71 -17.73
C GLY A 222 -4.86 3.28 -16.27
N PRO A 223 -4.56 4.12 -15.26
CA PRO A 223 -4.48 3.73 -13.84
C PRO A 223 -5.78 3.15 -13.27
N MET A 224 -6.88 3.27 -14.01
CA MET A 224 -8.14 2.58 -13.71
C MET A 224 -8.90 2.23 -14.99
N ALA A 225 -9.76 1.20 -14.92
CA ALA A 225 -10.54 0.75 -16.06
C ALA A 225 -11.35 1.89 -16.71
N GLY A 226 -11.19 2.06 -18.02
CA GLY A 226 -11.89 3.08 -18.81
C GLY A 226 -11.26 4.46 -18.84
N VAL A 227 -10.15 4.68 -18.14
CA VAL A 227 -9.25 5.83 -18.30
C VAL A 227 -8.18 5.47 -19.33
N ARG A 228 -7.78 6.41 -20.17
CA ARG A 228 -6.70 6.27 -21.15
C ARG A 228 -5.62 7.27 -20.84
N GLY A 229 -4.39 6.94 -21.23
CA GLY A 229 -3.23 7.82 -21.08
C GLY A 229 -2.35 7.46 -19.89
N ARG A 230 -1.22 8.16 -19.78
CA ARG A 230 -0.16 7.89 -18.81
C ARG A 230 -0.18 8.91 -17.69
N TYR A 231 -0.12 8.43 -16.47
CA TYR A 231 -0.29 9.26 -15.27
C TYR A 231 0.77 8.93 -14.22
N GLY A 232 1.44 9.96 -13.71
CA GLY A 232 2.12 9.88 -12.41
C GLY A 232 1.06 9.97 -11.31
N MET A 233 0.83 8.85 -10.63
CA MET A 233 -0.10 8.77 -9.50
C MET A 233 0.64 9.16 -8.23
N VAL A 234 0.31 10.31 -7.65
CA VAL A 234 1.01 10.85 -6.47
C VAL A 234 0.11 10.73 -5.24
N GLY A 235 0.51 9.90 -4.28
CA GLY A 235 -0.16 9.78 -3.00
C GLY A 235 0.05 11.04 -2.17
N VAL A 236 -1.04 11.76 -1.87
CA VAL A 236 -1.01 12.97 -1.02
C VAL A 236 -1.47 12.69 0.40
N VAL A 237 -1.96 11.51 0.64
CA VAL A 237 -2.36 10.98 1.94
C VAL A 237 -2.49 9.47 1.85
N GLU A 238 -2.19 8.79 2.94
CA GLU A 238 -2.50 7.39 3.16
C GLU A 238 -3.56 7.22 4.24
N LYS A 239 -4.13 6.03 4.32
CA LYS A 239 -5.14 5.74 5.33
C LYS A 239 -4.48 5.44 6.68
N GLY A 240 -5.13 5.88 7.77
CA GLY A 240 -4.77 5.44 9.11
C GLY A 240 -4.98 3.94 9.28
N TYR A 241 -4.36 3.38 10.28
CA TYR A 241 -4.34 1.94 10.56
C TYR A 241 -4.91 1.63 11.94
N ALA A 242 -5.64 0.53 12.09
CA ALA A 242 -5.91 -0.04 13.40
C ALA A 242 -6.15 -1.55 13.32
N ASP A 243 -5.63 -2.27 14.31
CA ASP A 243 -5.98 -3.65 14.63
C ASP A 243 -6.83 -3.67 15.89
N VAL A 244 -8.05 -4.17 15.76
CA VAL A 244 -9.03 -4.23 16.85
C VAL A 244 -9.40 -5.68 17.10
N LYS A 245 -9.19 -6.16 18.33
CA LYS A 245 -9.66 -7.47 18.78
C LYS A 245 -11.08 -7.33 19.30
N LEU A 246 -12.00 -8.09 18.75
CA LEU A 246 -13.41 -8.12 19.09
C LEU A 246 -13.67 -9.38 19.91
N VAL A 247 -13.92 -9.22 21.20
CA VAL A 247 -13.97 -10.30 22.18
C VAL A 247 -15.40 -10.57 22.62
N ALA A 248 -15.84 -11.82 22.58
CA ALA A 248 -17.10 -12.29 23.13
C ALA A 248 -16.84 -13.25 24.27
N LYS A 249 -17.29 -12.92 25.48
CA LYS A 249 -17.18 -13.75 26.68
C LYS A 249 -18.50 -14.48 26.94
N ASP A 250 -18.42 -15.72 27.42
CA ASP A 250 -19.56 -16.60 27.71
C ASP A 250 -19.24 -17.49 28.92
N ASP A 251 -20.23 -18.17 29.46
CA ASP A 251 -20.01 -19.11 30.58
C ASP A 251 -19.25 -20.38 30.15
N GLY A 252 -19.16 -20.65 28.84
CA GLY A 252 -18.60 -21.89 28.29
C GLY A 252 -19.55 -23.07 28.48
N GLY A 253 -19.01 -24.29 28.45
CA GLY A 253 -19.77 -25.51 28.74
C GLY A 253 -19.59 -26.62 27.73
N HIS A 254 -20.39 -27.70 27.90
CA HIS A 254 -20.35 -28.85 27.02
C HIS A 254 -21.14 -28.61 25.73
N ALA A 255 -20.54 -28.92 24.57
CA ALA A 255 -21.13 -28.62 23.27
C ALA A 255 -22.41 -29.40 22.94
N SER A 256 -22.73 -30.47 23.71
CA SER A 256 -23.98 -31.25 23.51
C SER A 256 -25.27 -30.55 23.96
N ALA A 257 -25.16 -29.51 24.82
CA ALA A 257 -26.27 -28.74 25.29
C ALA A 257 -26.02 -27.23 25.16
N PRO A 258 -25.87 -26.70 23.93
CA PRO A 258 -25.49 -25.32 23.72
C PRO A 258 -26.64 -24.37 24.06
N GLY A 259 -26.34 -23.31 24.76
CA GLY A 259 -27.22 -22.17 24.90
C GLY A 259 -27.46 -21.45 23.56
N ARG A 260 -28.39 -20.51 23.56
CA ARG A 260 -28.58 -19.62 22.42
C ARG A 260 -27.59 -18.47 22.48
N ASN A 261 -27.12 -18.01 21.31
CA ASN A 261 -26.30 -16.80 21.18
C ASN A 261 -24.93 -16.89 21.88
N THR A 262 -24.28 -18.05 21.76
CA THR A 262 -22.93 -18.30 22.29
C THR A 262 -21.88 -17.32 21.74
N ALA A 263 -20.71 -17.26 22.35
CA ALA A 263 -19.65 -16.32 22.01
C ALA A 263 -19.36 -16.26 20.50
N LEU A 264 -19.12 -17.42 19.86
CA LEU A 264 -18.88 -17.50 18.41
C LEU A 264 -20.08 -17.02 17.57
N VAL A 265 -21.31 -17.34 18.01
CA VAL A 265 -22.53 -16.89 17.29
C VAL A 265 -22.69 -15.38 17.36
N ARG A 266 -22.33 -14.74 18.48
CA ARG A 266 -22.35 -13.26 18.61
C ARG A 266 -21.33 -12.61 17.68
N LEU A 267 -20.10 -13.14 17.61
CA LEU A 267 -19.08 -12.69 16.66
C LEU A 267 -19.55 -12.86 15.22
N ALA A 268 -20.09 -14.03 14.84
CA ALA A 268 -20.62 -14.27 13.51
C ALA A 268 -21.74 -13.29 13.12
N LYS A 269 -22.66 -12.99 14.04
CA LYS A 269 -23.72 -11.99 13.82
C LYS A 269 -23.15 -10.59 13.61
N LEU A 270 -22.12 -10.20 14.38
CA LEU A 270 -21.44 -8.91 14.24
C LEU A 270 -20.73 -8.83 12.87
N MET A 271 -19.94 -9.84 12.48
CA MET A 271 -19.29 -9.90 11.19
C MET A 271 -20.29 -9.78 10.03
N CYS A 272 -21.35 -10.60 10.04
CA CYS A 272 -22.43 -10.51 9.05
C CYS A 272 -23.11 -9.13 9.04
N ARG A 273 -23.23 -8.46 10.18
CA ARG A 273 -23.82 -7.12 10.25
C ARG A 273 -22.93 -6.08 9.65
N VAL A 274 -21.61 -6.15 9.90
CA VAL A 274 -20.61 -5.26 9.28
C VAL A 274 -20.63 -5.45 7.77
N GLU A 275 -20.60 -6.68 7.28
CA GLU A 275 -20.58 -7.01 5.85
C GLU A 275 -21.86 -6.52 5.13
N LYS A 276 -23.04 -6.88 5.64
CA LYS A 276 -24.32 -6.53 4.99
C LYS A 276 -24.65 -5.04 5.04
N HIS A 277 -24.28 -4.37 6.11
CA HIS A 277 -24.61 -2.96 6.35
C HIS A 277 -23.37 -2.24 6.87
N TYR A 278 -22.48 -1.96 5.95
CA TYR A 278 -21.19 -1.37 6.24
C TYR A 278 -21.34 -0.09 7.08
N PRO A 279 -20.68 0.03 8.24
CA PRO A 279 -20.97 1.12 9.17
C PRO A 279 -20.28 2.45 8.83
N PHE A 280 -19.30 2.43 7.92
CA PHE A 280 -18.48 3.59 7.59
C PHE A 280 -19.03 4.34 6.39
N ARG A 281 -18.96 5.68 6.45
CA ARG A 281 -19.54 6.58 5.45
C ARG A 281 -18.64 6.72 4.23
N ALA A 282 -19.19 6.47 3.04
CA ALA A 282 -18.53 6.77 1.78
C ALA A 282 -18.71 8.26 1.42
N ARG A 283 -17.61 8.93 1.05
CA ARG A 283 -17.60 10.32 0.58
C ARG A 283 -16.53 10.53 -0.49
N PHE A 284 -16.77 11.49 -1.36
CA PHE A 284 -15.70 12.05 -2.18
C PHE A 284 -14.95 13.12 -1.38
N SER A 285 -13.69 12.82 -1.03
CA SER A 285 -12.78 13.83 -0.47
C SER A 285 -12.38 14.86 -1.54
N PRO A 286 -11.81 16.02 -1.17
CA PRO A 286 -11.23 16.95 -2.13
C PRO A 286 -10.22 16.28 -3.06
N THR A 287 -9.31 15.46 -2.51
CA THR A 287 -8.32 14.69 -3.27
C THR A 287 -8.98 13.77 -4.30
N LEU A 288 -10.00 13.01 -3.91
CA LEU A 288 -10.69 12.09 -4.82
C LEU A 288 -11.47 12.84 -5.92
N ARG A 289 -12.07 14.00 -5.60
CA ARG A 289 -12.70 14.87 -6.61
C ARG A 289 -11.65 15.40 -7.60
N GLU A 290 -10.49 15.83 -7.13
CA GLU A 290 -9.40 16.31 -7.97
C GLU A 290 -8.85 15.20 -8.86
N MET A 291 -8.67 13.99 -8.32
CA MET A 291 -8.28 12.80 -9.10
C MET A 291 -9.23 12.59 -10.29
N PHE A 292 -10.53 12.53 -10.05
CA PHE A 292 -11.50 12.34 -11.12
C PHE A 292 -11.58 13.54 -12.07
N ARG A 293 -11.41 14.76 -11.57
CA ARG A 293 -11.36 15.97 -12.40
C ARG A 293 -10.23 15.92 -13.43
N ARG A 294 -9.04 15.43 -13.02
CA ARG A 294 -7.88 15.30 -13.90
C ARG A 294 -8.01 14.14 -14.88
N MET A 295 -8.60 13.03 -14.47
CA MET A 295 -8.77 11.84 -15.32
C MET A 295 -9.98 11.92 -16.25
N ALA A 296 -11.03 12.66 -15.89
CA ALA A 296 -12.30 12.70 -16.61
C ALA A 296 -12.16 13.02 -18.12
N PRO A 297 -11.30 13.95 -18.58
CA PRO A 297 -11.12 14.22 -20.00
C PRO A 297 -10.72 13.01 -20.83
N ASN A 298 -9.98 12.07 -20.23
CA ASN A 298 -9.43 10.87 -20.89
C ASN A 298 -10.29 9.62 -20.69
N MET A 299 -11.44 9.74 -20.01
CA MET A 299 -12.39 8.64 -19.80
C MET A 299 -13.26 8.37 -21.03
N LYS A 300 -13.76 7.13 -21.17
CA LYS A 300 -14.85 6.82 -22.10
C LYS A 300 -16.08 7.70 -21.79
N PHE A 301 -16.86 8.07 -22.80
CA PHE A 301 -17.96 9.06 -22.66
C PHE A 301 -18.91 8.77 -21.48
N GLY A 302 -19.37 7.52 -21.31
CA GLY A 302 -20.28 7.18 -20.21
C GLY A 302 -19.67 7.42 -18.82
N MET A 303 -18.40 7.07 -18.63
CA MET A 303 -17.68 7.36 -17.37
C MET A 303 -17.43 8.87 -17.20
N ARG A 304 -17.05 9.56 -18.28
CA ARG A 304 -16.85 11.00 -18.30
C ARG A 304 -18.14 11.77 -17.99
N LEU A 305 -19.29 11.27 -18.47
CA LEU A 305 -20.61 11.81 -18.14
C LEU A 305 -20.87 11.77 -16.63
N VAL A 306 -20.55 10.64 -15.98
CA VAL A 306 -20.85 10.41 -14.57
C VAL A 306 -19.75 10.98 -13.68
N LEU A 307 -18.50 10.52 -13.83
CA LEU A 307 -17.37 10.89 -12.97
C LEU A 307 -16.84 12.31 -13.24
N GLY A 308 -17.01 12.82 -14.47
CA GLY A 308 -16.71 14.22 -14.81
C GLY A 308 -17.75 15.22 -14.28
N ASN A 309 -18.90 14.74 -13.78
CA ASN A 309 -19.98 15.56 -13.26
C ASN A 309 -20.38 15.19 -11.84
N LEU A 310 -19.40 15.09 -10.94
CA LEU A 310 -19.61 14.74 -9.52
C LEU A 310 -20.64 15.67 -8.84
N TRP A 311 -20.73 16.94 -9.26
CA TRP A 311 -21.72 17.89 -8.75
C TRP A 311 -23.17 17.38 -8.84
N LEU A 312 -23.45 16.50 -9.83
CA LEU A 312 -24.79 15.91 -10.05
C LEU A 312 -24.86 14.47 -9.50
N PHE A 313 -23.81 13.67 -9.73
CA PHE A 313 -23.86 12.22 -9.51
C PHE A 313 -23.24 11.76 -8.19
N GLU A 314 -22.58 12.64 -7.43
CA GLU A 314 -21.87 12.27 -6.20
C GLU A 314 -22.73 11.49 -5.20
N PRO A 315 -23.99 11.87 -4.87
CA PRO A 315 -24.81 11.12 -3.92
C PRO A 315 -25.08 9.67 -4.38
N LEU A 316 -25.39 9.51 -5.68
CA LEU A 316 -25.59 8.19 -6.29
C LEU A 316 -24.30 7.37 -6.28
N LEU A 317 -23.17 7.99 -6.61
CA LEU A 317 -21.87 7.33 -6.64
C LEU A 317 -21.39 6.91 -5.25
N CYS A 318 -21.64 7.70 -4.21
CA CYS A 318 -21.36 7.31 -2.83
C CYS A 318 -22.13 6.05 -2.40
N PHE A 319 -23.30 5.83 -2.98
CA PHE A 319 -24.10 4.62 -2.72
C PHE A 319 -23.65 3.43 -3.59
N VAL A 320 -23.39 3.65 -4.88
CA VAL A 320 -23.15 2.57 -5.86
C VAL A 320 -21.70 2.11 -5.86
N LEU A 321 -20.72 3.04 -5.99
CA LEU A 321 -19.31 2.68 -6.20
C LEU A 321 -18.75 1.74 -5.14
N PRO A 322 -18.97 1.96 -3.82
CA PRO A 322 -18.44 1.06 -2.80
C PRO A 322 -19.02 -0.37 -2.83
N ARG A 323 -20.08 -0.59 -3.60
CA ARG A 323 -20.75 -1.90 -3.73
C ARG A 323 -20.33 -2.66 -4.98
N VAL A 324 -19.90 -1.94 -6.03
CA VAL A 324 -19.56 -2.55 -7.33
C VAL A 324 -18.07 -2.59 -7.59
N ASN A 325 -17.28 -1.80 -6.84
CA ASN A 325 -15.82 -1.74 -7.00
C ASN A 325 -15.14 -1.59 -5.64
N HIS A 326 -14.40 -2.61 -5.22
CA HIS A 326 -13.74 -2.65 -3.91
C HIS A 326 -12.68 -1.56 -3.76
N MET A 327 -11.89 -1.29 -4.79
CA MET A 327 -10.85 -0.25 -4.76
C MET A 327 -11.46 1.14 -4.64
N ALA A 328 -12.52 1.45 -5.42
CA ALA A 328 -13.25 2.69 -5.26
C ALA A 328 -13.85 2.82 -3.85
N GLY A 329 -14.41 1.74 -3.32
CA GLY A 329 -14.90 1.68 -1.94
C GLY A 329 -13.81 1.99 -0.92
N ALA A 330 -12.61 1.43 -1.10
CA ALA A 330 -11.46 1.66 -0.22
C ALA A 330 -10.99 3.12 -0.25
N MET A 331 -11.03 3.78 -1.40
CA MET A 331 -10.70 5.22 -1.52
C MET A 331 -11.79 6.16 -0.98
N MET A 332 -13.01 5.66 -0.74
CA MET A 332 -14.16 6.48 -0.35
C MET A 332 -14.55 6.35 1.12
N ARG A 333 -14.13 5.28 1.81
CA ARG A 333 -14.53 5.00 3.20
C ARG A 333 -13.45 4.22 3.95
N THR A 334 -13.54 4.22 5.29
CA THR A 334 -12.80 3.29 6.13
C THR A 334 -13.12 1.86 5.72
N THR A 335 -12.11 1.00 5.60
CA THR A 335 -12.25 -0.44 5.37
C THR A 335 -12.03 -1.21 6.67
N CYS A 336 -12.68 -2.36 6.79
CA CYS A 336 -12.58 -3.26 7.94
C CYS A 336 -12.59 -4.69 7.40
N ALA A 337 -11.49 -5.39 7.58
CA ALA A 337 -11.32 -6.78 7.19
C ALA A 337 -11.14 -7.63 8.45
N PHE A 338 -11.87 -8.74 8.53
CA PHE A 338 -11.69 -9.70 9.62
C PHE A 338 -10.60 -10.69 9.22
N THR A 339 -9.52 -10.77 10.02
CA THR A 339 -8.28 -11.45 9.62
C THR A 339 -7.98 -12.70 10.42
N THR A 340 -8.15 -12.68 11.74
CA THR A 340 -7.92 -13.86 12.60
C THR A 340 -9.13 -14.15 13.45
N ALA A 341 -9.32 -15.40 13.85
CA ALA A 341 -10.40 -15.81 14.76
C ALA A 341 -9.92 -16.93 15.67
N LYS A 342 -10.38 -16.93 16.93
CA LYS A 342 -10.17 -18.01 17.85
C LYS A 342 -11.46 -18.31 18.62
N GLY A 343 -11.74 -19.62 18.76
CA GLY A 343 -12.78 -20.14 19.63
C GLY A 343 -12.19 -21.11 20.65
N SER A 344 -12.85 -22.24 20.88
CA SER A 344 -12.33 -23.32 21.72
C SER A 344 -11.31 -24.16 20.98
N ASP A 345 -10.31 -24.66 21.69
CA ASP A 345 -9.36 -25.64 21.16
C ASP A 345 -9.97 -27.06 21.14
N GLY A 346 -10.99 -27.33 21.96
CA GLY A 346 -11.73 -28.59 22.02
C GLY A 346 -13.01 -28.59 21.20
N LEU A 347 -13.22 -29.63 20.37
CA LEU A 347 -14.39 -29.73 19.48
C LEU A 347 -15.72 -29.86 20.24
N ASN A 348 -15.69 -30.37 21.48
CA ASN A 348 -16.84 -30.61 22.34
C ASN A 348 -17.01 -29.57 23.46
N VAL A 349 -16.27 -28.45 23.41
CA VAL A 349 -16.25 -27.41 24.43
C VAL A 349 -16.75 -26.09 23.85
N LEU A 350 -17.70 -25.44 24.52
CA LEU A 350 -18.08 -24.06 24.24
C LEU A 350 -17.03 -23.12 24.85
N PRO A 351 -16.46 -22.19 24.09
CA PRO A 351 -15.43 -21.29 24.60
C PRO A 351 -16.01 -20.30 25.62
N GLN A 352 -15.29 -20.08 26.72
CA GLN A 352 -15.58 -18.99 27.65
C GLN A 352 -15.20 -17.63 27.06
N GLU A 353 -14.18 -17.62 26.19
CA GLU A 353 -13.78 -16.45 25.40
C GLU A 353 -13.59 -16.87 23.95
N ALA A 354 -14.12 -16.10 23.04
CA ALA A 354 -13.83 -16.20 21.63
C ALA A 354 -13.55 -14.79 21.08
N TYR A 355 -12.70 -14.68 20.07
CA TYR A 355 -12.42 -13.39 19.44
C TYR A 355 -12.27 -13.49 17.93
N VAL A 356 -12.40 -12.34 17.30
CA VAL A 356 -12.00 -12.09 15.91
C VAL A 356 -11.24 -10.78 15.86
N THR A 357 -10.20 -10.68 15.03
CA THR A 357 -9.50 -9.42 14.80
C THR A 357 -10.03 -8.72 13.56
N ALA A 358 -10.14 -7.41 13.65
CA ALA A 358 -10.52 -6.52 12.57
C ALA A 358 -9.35 -5.62 12.21
N ASN A 359 -8.76 -5.81 11.02
CA ASN A 359 -7.80 -4.88 10.44
C ASN A 359 -8.57 -3.74 9.77
N MET A 360 -8.32 -2.52 10.21
CA MET A 360 -9.01 -1.32 9.73
C MET A 360 -8.05 -0.40 9.02
N ARG A 361 -8.46 0.12 7.85
CA ARG A 361 -7.76 1.21 7.16
C ARG A 361 -8.66 2.43 7.15
N CYS A 362 -8.32 3.43 7.96
CA CYS A 362 -9.17 4.57 8.29
C CYS A 362 -8.98 5.73 7.33
N ILE A 363 -10.07 6.34 6.86
CA ILE A 363 -10.02 7.41 5.87
C ILE A 363 -9.99 8.80 6.53
N PRO A 364 -9.37 9.84 5.93
CA PRO A 364 -9.21 11.15 6.56
C PRO A 364 -10.50 11.81 7.09
N HIS A 365 -11.64 11.64 6.40
CA HIS A 365 -12.90 12.23 6.85
C HIS A 365 -13.64 11.43 7.94
N GLN A 366 -13.04 10.33 8.38
CA GLN A 366 -13.49 9.46 9.46
C GLN A 366 -12.26 8.87 10.14
N PRO A 367 -11.57 9.68 10.99
CA PRO A 367 -10.28 9.35 11.58
C PRO A 367 -10.29 8.03 12.35
N THR A 368 -9.11 7.56 12.72
CA THR A 368 -8.92 6.24 13.33
C THR A 368 -9.77 6.07 14.59
N ASP A 369 -9.73 7.04 15.52
CA ASP A 369 -10.49 6.98 16.77
C ASP A 369 -12.01 6.96 16.53
N GLU A 370 -12.52 7.80 15.60
CA GLU A 370 -13.94 7.79 15.23
C GLU A 370 -14.34 6.44 14.61
N SER A 371 -13.50 5.88 13.75
CA SER A 371 -13.74 4.61 13.09
C SER A 371 -13.79 3.45 14.09
N ILE A 372 -12.84 3.40 15.04
CA ILE A 372 -12.82 2.41 16.13
C ILE A 372 -14.07 2.57 17.01
N ALA A 373 -14.44 3.79 17.39
CA ALA A 373 -15.62 4.05 18.21
C ALA A 373 -16.92 3.58 17.52
N ILE A 374 -17.03 3.75 16.21
CA ILE A 374 -18.17 3.23 15.42
C ILE A 374 -18.23 1.72 15.49
N LEU A 375 -17.11 1.02 15.30
CA LEU A 375 -17.05 -0.45 15.36
C LEU A 375 -17.34 -0.94 16.77
N ALA A 376 -16.76 -0.35 17.81
CA ALA A 376 -16.96 -0.69 19.21
C ALA A 376 -18.44 -0.49 19.64
N LYS A 377 -19.05 0.62 19.24
CA LYS A 377 -20.49 0.89 19.48
C LYS A 377 -21.39 -0.15 18.80
N LEU A 378 -20.99 -0.63 17.62
CA LEU A 378 -21.70 -1.69 16.93
C LEU A 378 -21.50 -3.03 17.65
N ALA A 379 -20.28 -3.38 18.02
CA ALA A 379 -19.91 -4.61 18.71
C ALA A 379 -20.67 -4.77 20.04
N LYS A 380 -20.79 -3.70 20.83
CA LYS A 380 -21.53 -3.65 22.09
C LYS A 380 -22.98 -4.12 21.94
N LYS A 381 -23.64 -3.87 20.79
CA LYS A 381 -25.02 -4.32 20.53
C LYS A 381 -25.14 -5.84 20.42
N TYR A 382 -24.04 -6.53 20.20
CA TYR A 382 -23.96 -7.99 20.12
C TYR A 382 -23.33 -8.61 21.38
N GLY A 383 -23.08 -7.81 22.44
CA GLY A 383 -22.37 -8.25 23.64
C GLY A 383 -20.92 -8.64 23.34
N VAL A 384 -20.29 -7.90 22.44
CA VAL A 384 -18.88 -8.05 22.06
C VAL A 384 -18.12 -6.81 22.49
N GLU A 385 -16.98 -6.99 23.16
CA GLU A 385 -16.06 -5.96 23.58
C GLU A 385 -15.05 -5.69 22.45
N ALA A 386 -14.56 -4.45 22.34
CA ALA A 386 -13.54 -4.08 21.37
C ALA A 386 -12.29 -3.63 22.12
N GLU A 387 -11.17 -4.32 21.87
CA GLU A 387 -9.85 -4.05 22.42
C GLU A 387 -8.96 -3.58 21.28
N VAL A 388 -8.32 -2.42 21.43
CA VAL A 388 -7.37 -1.91 20.44
C VAL A 388 -6.03 -2.59 20.68
N ILE A 389 -5.55 -3.35 19.68
CA ILE A 389 -4.22 -3.97 19.70
C ILE A 389 -3.17 -2.95 19.28
N TYR A 390 -3.47 -2.22 18.19
CA TYR A 390 -2.58 -1.23 17.62
C TYR A 390 -3.38 -0.18 16.83
N GLN A 391 -2.92 1.06 16.83
CA GLN A 391 -3.51 2.11 15.98
C GLN A 391 -2.49 3.18 15.60
N ASP A 392 -2.62 3.66 14.36
CA ASP A 392 -1.99 4.87 13.84
C ASP A 392 -3.05 5.90 13.43
N ALA A 393 -2.79 7.14 13.74
CA ALA A 393 -3.63 8.22 13.27
C ALA A 393 -3.53 8.36 11.74
N VAL A 394 -4.60 8.84 11.11
CA VAL A 394 -4.52 9.27 9.71
C VAL A 394 -3.53 10.42 9.60
N PRO A 395 -2.50 10.33 8.74
CA PRO A 395 -1.54 11.42 8.56
C PRO A 395 -2.20 12.64 7.89
N PRO A 396 -1.59 13.83 8.01
CA PRO A 396 -2.03 15.02 7.31
C PRO A 396 -2.11 14.81 5.80
N VAL A 397 -3.08 15.46 5.16
CA VAL A 397 -3.19 15.47 3.69
C VAL A 397 -2.23 16.54 3.15
N ALA A 398 -1.25 16.13 2.35
CA ALA A 398 -0.38 17.09 1.66
C ALA A 398 -1.17 17.93 0.65
N ASP A 399 -0.91 19.23 0.62
CA ASP A 399 -1.60 20.14 -0.27
C ASP A 399 -1.07 20.01 -1.72
N TYR A 400 -1.87 19.44 -2.61
CA TYR A 400 -1.54 19.32 -4.03
C TYR A 400 -1.56 20.67 -4.80
N HIS A 401 -1.88 21.77 -4.13
CA HIS A 401 -1.71 23.14 -4.66
C HIS A 401 -0.43 23.80 -4.15
N ALA A 402 0.25 23.24 -3.15
CA ALA A 402 1.48 23.76 -2.59
C ALA A 402 2.69 23.65 -3.55
N ALA A 403 3.71 24.42 -3.27
CA ALA A 403 4.92 24.48 -4.08
C ALA A 403 5.62 23.12 -4.28
N PRO A 404 5.72 22.22 -3.27
CA PRO A 404 6.35 20.92 -3.44
C PRO A 404 5.64 20.03 -4.47
N PHE A 405 4.31 19.97 -4.43
CA PHE A 405 3.55 19.20 -5.43
C PHE A 405 3.67 19.83 -6.83
N LYS A 406 3.64 21.15 -6.92
CA LYS A 406 3.83 21.87 -8.20
C LYS A 406 5.24 21.67 -8.79
N LEU A 407 6.24 21.54 -7.93
CA LEU A 407 7.59 21.20 -8.37
C LEU A 407 7.63 19.79 -8.97
N LEU A 408 6.98 18.82 -8.30
CA LEU A 408 6.86 17.46 -8.82
C LEU A 408 6.14 17.44 -10.17
N GLU A 409 5.03 18.19 -10.35
CA GLU A 409 4.35 18.33 -11.64
C GLU A 409 5.27 18.89 -12.74
N LYS A 410 6.07 19.91 -12.41
CA LYS A 410 7.04 20.50 -13.37
C LYS A 410 8.15 19.52 -13.73
N THR A 411 8.65 18.77 -12.75
CA THR A 411 9.66 17.75 -12.96
C THR A 411 9.14 16.64 -13.86
N MET A 412 7.92 16.15 -13.59
CA MET A 412 7.24 15.19 -14.45
C MET A 412 7.09 15.69 -15.89
N ALA A 413 6.63 16.93 -16.07
CA ALA A 413 6.44 17.50 -17.41
C ALA A 413 7.76 17.63 -18.20
N LYS A 414 8.89 17.78 -17.51
CA LYS A 414 10.24 17.88 -18.13
C LYS A 414 10.80 16.51 -18.52
N VAL A 415 10.67 15.51 -17.64
CA VAL A 415 11.26 14.18 -17.83
C VAL A 415 10.32 13.24 -18.60
N TYR A 416 9.01 13.37 -18.37
CA TYR A 416 7.97 12.57 -19.00
C TYR A 416 6.98 13.47 -19.78
N PRO A 417 7.39 14.02 -20.94
CA PRO A 417 6.58 14.95 -21.69
C PRO A 417 5.22 14.36 -22.08
N GLY A 418 4.15 15.07 -21.76
CA GLY A 418 2.79 14.66 -22.07
C GLY A 418 2.12 13.77 -21.01
N TYR A 419 2.84 13.28 -20.00
CA TYR A 419 2.23 12.55 -18.90
C TYR A 419 1.47 13.51 -17.97
N ASP A 420 0.30 13.11 -17.53
CA ASP A 420 -0.44 13.87 -16.51
C ASP A 420 -0.02 13.43 -15.10
N VAL A 421 -0.11 14.34 -14.13
CA VAL A 421 0.09 14.02 -12.71
C VAL A 421 -1.24 14.04 -12.00
N CYS A 422 -1.50 13.05 -11.16
CA CYS A 422 -2.78 12.90 -10.49
C CYS A 422 -2.62 12.63 -8.99
N PRO A 423 -3.12 13.53 -8.11
CA PRO A 423 -3.14 13.25 -6.67
C PRO A 423 -4.16 12.17 -6.36
N TYR A 424 -3.83 11.25 -5.44
CA TYR A 424 -4.76 10.21 -4.99
C TYR A 424 -4.64 9.91 -3.51
N ILE A 425 -5.61 9.17 -2.96
CA ILE A 425 -5.56 8.60 -1.61
C ILE A 425 -4.96 7.20 -1.73
N MET A 426 -3.83 7.00 -1.11
CA MET A 426 -3.19 5.70 -1.03
C MET A 426 -3.95 4.81 -0.05
N THR A 427 -4.26 3.59 -0.46
CA THR A 427 -5.01 2.62 0.36
C THR A 427 -4.13 1.77 1.24
N GLY A 428 -2.86 1.61 0.89
CA GLY A 428 -1.78 1.08 1.71
C GLY A 428 -1.23 2.12 2.69
N GLY A 429 -0.18 1.76 3.40
CA GLY A 429 0.61 2.67 4.23
C GLY A 429 2.05 2.64 3.76
N THR A 430 2.82 3.68 4.04
CA THR A 430 4.26 3.79 3.84
C THR A 430 4.91 4.37 5.08
N ASP A 431 6.23 4.36 5.13
CA ASP A 431 6.99 4.96 6.22
C ASP A 431 6.76 6.48 6.37
N ALA A 432 6.31 7.17 5.33
CA ALA A 432 6.02 8.61 5.35
C ALA A 432 5.02 9.04 6.45
N ARG A 433 4.16 8.13 6.95
CA ARG A 433 3.18 8.43 8.01
C ARG A 433 3.82 8.82 9.34
N PHE A 434 5.04 8.38 9.59
CA PHE A 434 5.76 8.66 10.84
C PHE A 434 6.39 10.05 10.89
N TYR A 435 6.50 10.72 9.73
CA TYR A 435 7.22 12.01 9.62
C TYR A 435 6.32 13.25 9.78
N LYS A 436 5.07 13.08 10.22
CA LYS A 436 4.08 14.16 10.38
C LYS A 436 4.54 15.33 11.29
N GLU A 437 5.51 15.10 12.18
CA GLU A 437 6.02 16.12 13.08
C GLU A 437 7.20 16.90 12.50
N VAL A 438 7.77 16.43 11.39
CA VAL A 438 8.92 17.04 10.73
C VAL A 438 8.62 17.53 9.32
N THR A 439 7.41 17.32 8.80
CA THR A 439 6.96 17.88 7.51
C THR A 439 5.45 17.92 7.38
N ASP A 440 4.95 18.94 6.65
CA ASP A 440 3.56 19.02 6.17
C ASP A 440 3.42 18.55 4.70
N ASN A 441 4.54 18.28 4.02
CA ASN A 441 4.60 17.98 2.59
C ASN A 441 5.17 16.58 2.34
N ALA A 442 4.50 15.56 2.86
CA ALA A 442 4.84 14.17 2.58
C ALA A 442 4.08 13.68 1.33
N LEU A 443 4.79 13.46 0.25
CA LEU A 443 4.30 12.90 -1.01
C LEU A 443 4.80 11.46 -1.16
N ARG A 444 3.99 10.59 -1.80
CA ARG A 444 4.32 9.19 -2.07
C ARG A 444 4.33 9.00 -3.58
N PHE A 445 5.54 8.89 -4.13
CA PHE A 445 5.69 8.76 -5.58
C PHE A 445 7.09 8.27 -5.95
N ALA A 446 7.17 7.06 -6.49
CA ALA A 446 8.33 6.56 -7.22
C ALA A 446 8.11 6.80 -8.72
N PRO A 447 9.01 7.50 -9.43
CA PRO A 447 8.84 7.81 -10.85
C PRO A 447 9.13 6.61 -11.77
N LEU A 448 8.73 5.40 -11.35
CA LEU A 448 8.86 4.17 -12.11
C LEU A 448 7.60 3.94 -12.95
N GLU A 449 7.77 3.76 -14.25
CA GLU A 449 6.65 3.36 -15.10
C GLU A 449 6.49 1.85 -15.06
N ILE A 450 5.33 1.40 -14.54
CA ILE A 450 4.97 -0.01 -14.42
C ILE A 450 3.66 -0.30 -15.13
N ASN A 451 3.51 -1.52 -15.60
CA ASN A 451 2.25 -2.03 -16.13
C ASN A 451 1.39 -2.66 -15.04
N HIS A 452 0.14 -3.02 -15.39
CA HIS A 452 -0.80 -3.64 -14.44
C HIS A 452 -0.33 -5.00 -13.90
N GLN A 453 0.45 -5.75 -14.67
CA GLN A 453 0.98 -7.05 -14.25
C GLN A 453 2.09 -6.84 -13.20
N GLN A 454 3.01 -5.92 -13.45
CA GLN A 454 4.05 -5.53 -12.49
C GLN A 454 3.45 -4.96 -11.20
N HIS A 455 2.42 -4.12 -11.31
CA HIS A 455 1.71 -3.64 -10.12
C HIS A 455 1.03 -4.79 -9.34
N ALA A 456 0.48 -5.77 -10.03
CA ALA A 456 -0.16 -6.93 -9.38
C ALA A 456 0.84 -7.94 -8.79
N SER A 457 2.13 -7.88 -9.18
CA SER A 457 3.18 -8.75 -8.65
C SER A 457 3.82 -8.24 -7.36
N ILE A 458 3.52 -7.02 -6.94
CA ILE A 458 3.92 -6.50 -5.62
C ILE A 458 3.38 -7.45 -4.53
N HIS A 459 4.26 -7.91 -3.64
CA HIS A 459 4.01 -8.92 -2.60
C HIS A 459 3.55 -10.30 -3.14
N ALA A 460 3.57 -10.51 -4.47
CA ALA A 460 3.27 -11.80 -5.10
C ALA A 460 4.52 -12.38 -5.80
N ALA A 461 4.41 -13.60 -6.33
CA ALA A 461 5.46 -14.18 -7.16
C ALA A 461 5.56 -13.43 -8.51
N ALA A 462 6.70 -13.57 -9.19
CA ALA A 462 6.98 -12.96 -10.48
C ALA A 462 7.15 -11.43 -10.48
N GLU A 463 7.55 -10.85 -9.35
CA GLU A 463 7.88 -9.42 -9.27
C GLU A 463 9.04 -9.09 -10.20
N ASN A 464 8.88 -8.06 -11.02
CA ASN A 464 9.88 -7.61 -11.97
C ASN A 464 9.70 -6.13 -12.32
N LEU A 465 10.77 -5.48 -12.75
CA LEU A 465 10.76 -4.10 -13.20
C LEU A 465 11.43 -3.97 -14.58
N SER A 466 10.78 -3.27 -15.51
CA SER A 466 11.34 -2.99 -16.82
C SER A 466 12.67 -2.24 -16.70
N VAL A 467 13.71 -2.70 -17.39
CA VAL A 467 15.01 -2.02 -17.42
C VAL A 467 14.90 -0.60 -17.97
N LEU A 468 13.95 -0.36 -18.87
CA LEU A 468 13.71 0.96 -19.47
C LEU A 468 13.06 1.96 -18.49
N ALA A 469 12.45 1.49 -17.40
CA ALA A 469 11.89 2.37 -16.38
C ALA A 469 12.98 3.08 -15.54
N LEU A 470 14.20 2.54 -15.48
CA LEU A 470 15.28 3.04 -14.62
C LEU A 470 15.88 4.38 -15.08
N PRO A 471 16.31 4.57 -16.35
CA PRO A 471 16.93 5.83 -16.77
C PRO A 471 16.05 7.06 -16.55
N PRO A 472 14.78 7.10 -16.98
CA PRO A 472 13.95 8.29 -16.77
C PRO A 472 13.61 8.50 -15.29
N ALA A 473 13.55 7.44 -14.47
CA ALA A 473 13.35 7.58 -13.03
C ALA A 473 14.59 8.24 -12.36
N VAL A 474 15.79 7.85 -12.74
CA VAL A 474 17.02 8.51 -12.28
C VAL A 474 17.05 9.98 -12.73
N ASP A 475 16.68 10.27 -13.97
CA ASP A 475 16.62 11.65 -14.48
C ASP A 475 15.56 12.50 -13.76
N PHE A 476 14.45 11.90 -13.35
CA PHE A 476 13.44 12.57 -12.53
C PHE A 476 14.01 13.00 -11.17
N TYR A 477 14.67 12.10 -10.43
CA TYR A 477 15.25 12.45 -9.14
C TYR A 477 16.37 13.49 -9.28
N LYS A 478 17.21 13.39 -10.31
CA LYS A 478 18.23 14.42 -10.61
C LYS A 478 17.57 15.78 -10.83
N GLN A 479 16.58 15.84 -11.73
CA GLN A 479 15.88 17.08 -12.06
C GLN A 479 15.15 17.68 -10.86
N LEU A 480 14.53 16.81 -10.01
CA LEU A 480 13.86 17.22 -8.78
C LEU A 480 14.86 17.86 -7.81
N LEU A 481 15.99 17.19 -7.55
CA LEU A 481 17.02 17.66 -6.63
C LEU A 481 17.67 18.96 -7.12
N GLU A 482 18.04 19.05 -8.40
CA GLU A 482 18.58 20.29 -9.01
C GLU A 482 17.58 21.44 -8.85
N SER A 483 16.32 21.21 -9.22
CA SER A 483 15.29 22.26 -9.13
C SER A 483 14.91 22.63 -7.70
N TYR A 484 14.92 21.66 -6.77
CA TYR A 484 14.60 21.91 -5.38
C TYR A 484 15.76 22.62 -4.68
N CYS A 485 16.97 22.15 -4.84
CA CYS A 485 18.14 22.61 -4.07
C CYS A 485 18.82 23.87 -4.63
N THR A 486 18.32 24.46 -5.72
CA THR A 486 18.77 25.75 -6.22
C THR A 486 17.96 26.87 -5.60
N LEU A 487 18.62 27.87 -5.02
CA LEU A 487 18.01 29.10 -4.55
C LEU A 487 17.79 30.03 -5.75
N GLU A 488 16.56 30.50 -5.96
CA GLU A 488 16.29 31.50 -6.99
C GLU A 488 17.05 32.80 -6.64
N GLU A 489 17.94 33.25 -7.51
CA GLU A 489 18.62 34.53 -7.38
C GLU A 489 17.55 35.64 -7.26
N GLY A 490 17.49 36.31 -6.09
CA GLY A 490 16.62 37.44 -5.82
C GLY A 490 15.41 37.21 -4.94
N ARG A 491 15.07 35.99 -4.52
CA ARG A 491 14.12 35.76 -3.44
C ARG A 491 14.82 35.54 -2.10
N ARG A 492 15.36 36.63 -1.53
CA ARG A 492 15.39 36.70 -0.06
C ARG A 492 13.94 36.69 0.40
N PRO A 493 13.50 35.82 1.32
CA PRO A 493 12.24 36.03 2.02
C PRO A 493 12.38 37.40 2.67
N GLU A 494 11.62 38.40 2.23
CA GLU A 494 11.42 39.60 3.04
C GLU A 494 10.98 39.06 4.41
N ALA A 495 11.83 39.28 5.41
CA ALA A 495 11.46 39.04 6.80
C ALA A 495 10.12 39.73 6.99
N LYS A 496 9.06 38.94 7.21
CA LYS A 496 7.74 39.50 7.53
C LYS A 496 7.96 40.44 8.68
N LYS A 497 8.01 41.76 8.38
CA LYS A 497 7.98 42.79 9.42
C LYS A 497 6.79 42.44 10.31
N PRO A 498 6.96 42.42 11.64
CA PRO A 498 5.87 42.16 12.55
C PRO A 498 4.73 43.06 12.13
N ALA A 499 3.55 42.50 11.90
CA ALA A 499 2.37 43.24 11.51
C ALA A 499 2.15 44.35 12.52
N ALA A 500 2.39 45.61 12.12
CA ALA A 500 2.13 46.76 12.93
C ALA A 500 0.65 46.69 13.34
N ARG A 501 0.42 46.53 14.64
CA ARG A 501 -0.89 46.62 15.28
C ARG A 501 -1.54 47.90 14.76
N ARG A 502 -2.52 47.79 13.87
CA ARG A 502 -3.41 48.86 13.51
C ARG A 502 -4.03 49.39 14.81
N ALA A 503 -3.65 50.59 15.20
CA ALA A 503 -4.25 51.34 16.30
C ALA A 503 -5.77 51.39 16.11
N ALA A 504 -6.51 50.76 16.99
CA ALA A 504 -7.93 50.91 17.09
C ALA A 504 -8.24 52.35 17.51
N LYS A 505 -9.11 52.98 16.78
CA LYS A 505 -9.68 54.31 17.02
C LYS A 505 -10.21 54.39 18.47
N LYS A 506 -9.85 55.52 19.14
CA LYS A 506 -10.39 55.99 20.39
C LYS A 506 -11.91 55.83 20.48
N ALA A 507 -12.38 55.08 21.47
CA ALA A 507 -13.70 55.26 22.07
C ALA A 507 -13.51 55.78 23.49
N ALA A 508 -14.37 56.69 23.91
CA ALA A 508 -14.33 57.48 25.11
C ALA A 508 -14.38 56.69 26.43
N PRO A 509 -13.96 57.29 27.59
CA PRO A 509 -13.77 56.57 28.84
C PRO A 509 -15.11 56.27 29.52
N VAL A 510 -15.28 55.03 29.93
CA VAL A 510 -16.29 54.62 30.89
C VAL A 510 -15.55 54.21 32.19
N SER A 511 -16.05 54.80 33.27
CA SER A 511 -15.61 54.75 34.64
C SER A 511 -15.36 53.33 35.16
N GLU A 512 -14.24 53.21 35.94
CA GLU A 512 -13.91 52.09 36.79
C GLU A 512 -15.02 51.76 37.79
N PRO A 513 -15.24 50.49 38.10
CA PRO A 513 -15.70 50.09 39.42
C PRO A 513 -14.55 49.46 40.22
N GLU A 514 -14.54 49.84 41.50
CA GLU A 514 -13.64 49.44 42.58
C GLU A 514 -13.35 47.96 42.70
N ALA A 515 -12.10 47.65 43.03
CA ALA A 515 -11.61 46.33 43.39
C ALA A 515 -12.13 45.95 44.80
N PRO A 516 -12.55 44.70 45.04
CA PRO A 516 -12.68 44.16 46.38
C PRO A 516 -11.34 43.58 46.88
N ALA A 517 -11.11 43.85 48.17
CA ALA A 517 -9.94 43.57 48.96
C ALA A 517 -9.53 42.09 49.03
N ALA A 518 -8.22 41.87 49.12
CA ALA A 518 -7.60 40.57 49.38
C ALA A 518 -7.93 40.09 50.83
N PRO A 519 -8.13 38.78 51.04
CA PRO A 519 -8.07 38.20 52.37
C PRO A 519 -6.65 37.76 52.72
N GLU A 520 -6.35 38.02 54.02
CA GLU A 520 -5.13 37.77 54.77
C GLU A 520 -4.62 36.32 54.69
N ALA A 521 -3.31 36.22 54.80
CA ALA A 521 -2.53 35.01 54.98
C ALA A 521 -2.80 34.35 56.34
N ALA A 522 -2.94 33.04 56.38
CA ALA A 522 -2.86 32.21 57.58
C ALA A 522 -1.67 31.23 57.43
N PRO A 523 -1.04 30.83 58.57
CA PRO A 523 0.39 30.59 58.68
C PRO A 523 0.84 29.17 58.27
N GLU A 524 2.12 29.10 57.90
CA GLU A 524 2.90 27.91 57.65
C GLU A 524 2.92 26.92 58.82
N ALA A 525 2.77 25.61 58.51
CA ALA A 525 3.15 24.53 59.41
C ALA A 525 4.18 23.62 58.69
N PRO A 526 5.11 23.01 59.44
CA PRO A 526 6.42 22.66 58.93
C PRO A 526 6.47 21.32 58.18
N VAL A 527 7.36 21.30 57.21
CA VAL A 527 7.78 20.13 56.43
C VAL A 527 8.57 19.18 57.35
N THR A 528 8.09 17.93 57.44
CA THR A 528 8.91 16.81 57.90
C THR A 528 9.08 15.83 56.76
N ALA A 529 10.35 15.63 56.41
CA ALA A 529 10.78 14.56 55.49
C ALA A 529 10.63 13.19 56.18
N PRO A 530 10.36 12.11 55.47
CA PRO A 530 10.72 10.79 55.94
C PRO A 530 11.95 10.26 55.22
N GLU A 531 12.81 9.75 56.07
CA GLU A 531 14.06 9.03 55.83
C GLU A 531 13.90 7.78 54.96
N ALA A 532 15.01 7.51 54.27
CA ALA A 532 15.29 6.25 53.61
C ALA A 532 15.32 5.07 54.62
N SER A 533 14.63 3.98 54.28
CA SER A 533 14.85 2.69 54.94
C SER A 533 15.11 1.62 53.90
N ALA A 534 16.19 0.90 54.17
CA ALA A 534 16.85 -0.12 53.39
C ALA A 534 16.00 -1.37 53.14
N ALA A 535 16.42 -2.07 52.12
CA ALA A 535 16.00 -3.42 51.75
C ALA A 535 16.21 -4.46 52.87
N PRO A 536 15.52 -5.63 52.78
CA PRO A 536 16.31 -6.85 52.58
C PRO A 536 15.83 -7.75 51.47
N ALA A 537 16.80 -8.38 50.83
CA ALA A 537 16.66 -9.52 49.95
C ALA A 537 16.27 -10.76 50.74
N GLU A 538 15.43 -11.63 50.14
CA GLU A 538 15.58 -13.09 50.27
C GLU A 538 14.69 -13.84 49.30
N ASN A 539 15.33 -14.61 48.50
CA ASN A 539 15.09 -15.97 47.95
C ASN A 539 13.69 -16.58 48.00
N ALA A 540 13.25 -17.06 46.81
CA ALA A 540 12.68 -18.38 46.64
C ALA A 540 12.73 -18.79 45.17
N ALA A 541 13.67 -19.58 44.80
CA ALA A 541 13.68 -20.92 44.22
C ALA A 541 12.62 -21.27 43.18
N ALA A 542 13.11 -21.47 41.94
CA ALA A 542 12.48 -22.26 40.89
C ALA A 542 12.61 -23.75 41.19
N PRO A 543 11.65 -24.61 40.79
CA PRO A 543 11.94 -26.04 40.68
C PRO A 543 12.35 -26.38 39.24
N ALA A 544 13.52 -26.96 39.14
CA ALA A 544 14.01 -27.69 37.99
C ALA A 544 13.19 -28.97 37.78
N VAL A 545 12.85 -29.25 36.54
CA VAL A 545 12.38 -30.57 36.12
C VAL A 545 13.47 -31.22 35.28
N SER A 546 13.92 -32.36 35.74
CA SER A 546 14.98 -33.19 35.23
C SER A 546 14.64 -33.87 33.91
N GLU A 547 15.67 -33.95 33.08
CA GLU A 547 15.81 -34.92 31.98
C GLU A 547 15.70 -36.37 32.43
N ALA A 548 15.07 -37.19 31.59
CA ALA A 548 15.37 -38.60 31.49
C ALA A 548 15.22 -39.04 30.03
N ALA A 549 16.31 -39.46 29.45
CA ALA A 549 16.42 -40.06 28.13
C ALA A 549 16.36 -41.59 28.21
N PRO A 550 16.47 -42.32 27.09
CA PRO A 550 15.51 -43.34 26.67
C PRO A 550 16.07 -44.75 26.75
N ALA A 551 15.20 -45.73 26.60
CA ALA A 551 15.61 -47.13 26.35
C ALA A 551 15.05 -47.61 25.01
N GLU A 552 15.95 -48.19 24.24
CA GLU A 552 15.76 -48.87 22.96
C GLU A 552 14.85 -50.09 23.04
N GLY A 553 14.15 -50.40 21.96
CA GLY A 553 13.44 -51.66 21.78
C GLY A 553 12.96 -51.83 20.34
N GLU A 554 13.68 -52.65 19.60
CA GLU A 554 13.37 -53.12 18.24
C GLU A 554 12.00 -53.78 18.11
N ALA A 555 11.33 -53.64 16.99
CA ALA A 555 10.80 -54.71 16.13
C ALA A 555 10.04 -54.18 14.90
N ALA A 556 10.37 -54.72 13.76
CA ALA A 556 9.83 -54.54 12.41
C ALA A 556 8.49 -55.27 12.18
N PRO A 557 7.99 -55.37 10.92
CA PRO A 557 7.11 -54.40 10.23
C PRO A 557 5.73 -55.00 9.92
N ALA A 558 4.70 -54.19 9.78
CA ALA A 558 3.40 -54.66 9.27
C ALA A 558 2.77 -53.69 8.23
N ARG A 559 2.74 -54.19 7.04
CA ARG A 559 1.77 -54.16 5.94
C ARG A 559 0.82 -52.93 5.82
N LYS A 560 0.95 -52.23 4.68
CA LYS A 560 -0.05 -51.36 4.06
C LYS A 560 -1.37 -52.10 3.80
N PRO A 561 -2.52 -51.42 3.93
CA PRO A 561 -3.72 -51.77 3.21
C PRO A 561 -3.96 -50.81 2.03
N ALA A 562 -4.45 -51.41 0.96
CA ALA A 562 -4.69 -50.84 -0.35
C ALA A 562 -5.83 -49.82 -0.38
N ALA A 563 -5.66 -48.81 -1.22
CA ALA A 563 -6.68 -47.82 -1.58
C ALA A 563 -7.85 -48.47 -2.36
N LYS A 564 -9.07 -48.26 -1.89
CA LYS A 564 -10.30 -48.50 -2.68
C LYS A 564 -10.79 -47.15 -3.23
N LYS A 565 -10.85 -47.07 -4.56
CA LYS A 565 -11.53 -46.00 -5.31
C LYS A 565 -13.05 -46.04 -5.05
N PRO A 566 -13.74 -44.92 -4.89
CA PRO A 566 -15.20 -44.87 -4.98
C PRO A 566 -15.65 -44.71 -6.44
N ALA A 567 -16.66 -45.51 -6.80
CA ALA A 567 -17.29 -45.54 -8.11
C ALA A 567 -18.18 -44.33 -8.37
N ALA A 568 -18.17 -43.85 -9.59
CA ALA A 568 -19.02 -42.79 -10.12
C ALA A 568 -20.49 -43.22 -10.15
N ARG A 569 -21.38 -42.41 -9.54
CA ARG A 569 -22.84 -42.52 -9.73
C ARG A 569 -23.29 -41.54 -10.83
N LYS A 570 -23.95 -42.10 -11.86
CA LYS A 570 -24.67 -41.36 -12.90
C LYS A 570 -25.95 -40.70 -12.32
N PRO A 571 -26.35 -39.52 -12.79
CA PRO A 571 -27.63 -38.93 -12.39
C PRO A 571 -28.81 -39.52 -13.18
N ALA A 572 -29.90 -39.76 -12.48
CA ALA A 572 -31.15 -40.28 -13.01
C ALA A 572 -31.97 -39.19 -13.73
N ALA A 573 -32.67 -39.62 -14.77
CA ALA A 573 -33.54 -38.85 -15.65
C ALA A 573 -34.81 -38.37 -14.93
N LYS A 574 -35.21 -37.12 -15.16
CA LYS A 574 -36.52 -36.55 -14.79
C LYS A 574 -37.61 -37.01 -15.76
N LYS A 575 -38.67 -37.59 -15.18
CA LYS A 575 -39.92 -37.88 -15.84
C LYS A 575 -40.77 -36.62 -16.07
N ALA A 576 -41.37 -36.55 -17.22
CA ALA A 576 -42.35 -35.57 -17.65
C ALA A 576 -43.73 -35.78 -16.96
N ALA A 577 -44.46 -34.71 -16.73
CA ALA A 577 -45.85 -34.72 -16.31
C ALA A 577 -46.72 -34.13 -17.43
N PRO A 578 -48.02 -34.53 -17.52
CA PRO A 578 -48.78 -34.38 -18.72
C PRO A 578 -49.64 -33.10 -18.80
N LYS A 579 -49.97 -32.78 -20.06
CA LYS A 579 -50.91 -31.76 -20.53
C LYS A 579 -52.36 -32.03 -20.05
N LYS A 580 -53.12 -30.97 -19.76
CA LYS A 580 -54.57 -30.94 -20.05
C LYS A 580 -54.92 -29.64 -20.73
N ALA A 581 -55.76 -29.81 -21.71
CA ALA A 581 -56.25 -28.90 -22.72
C ALA A 581 -57.58 -28.28 -22.32
N GLU A 582 -58.06 -27.45 -23.21
CA GLU A 582 -59.43 -27.00 -23.54
C GLU A 582 -59.70 -25.55 -23.11
N GLU A 583 -60.17 -24.73 -23.87
CA GLU A 583 -60.95 -24.47 -25.11
C GLU A 583 -61.49 -23.07 -24.89
N GLY A 584 -61.59 -22.24 -25.81
CA GLY A 584 -62.48 -21.96 -26.85
C GLY A 584 -62.57 -20.50 -27.17
N SER A 585 -62.59 -20.26 -28.42
CA SER A 585 -63.45 -19.49 -29.32
C SER A 585 -63.37 -17.97 -29.30
N GLU A 586 -63.15 -17.50 -30.40
CA GLU A 586 -63.82 -16.81 -31.51
C GLU A 586 -63.55 -15.30 -31.53
N ALA A 587 -63.05 -14.84 -32.60
CA ALA A 587 -63.54 -14.37 -33.92
C ALA A 587 -63.38 -12.85 -34.09
N GLY A 588 -62.95 -12.45 -35.25
CA GLY A 588 -63.29 -11.18 -35.91
C GLY A 588 -62.10 -10.41 -36.51
N GLU A 589 -61.80 -10.73 -37.76
CA GLU A 589 -61.77 -9.89 -38.97
C GLU A 589 -61.21 -8.48 -38.81
N GLY A 590 -60.27 -8.03 -39.58
CA GLY A 590 -60.19 -7.80 -40.99
C GLY A 590 -59.03 -6.89 -41.35
N GLY A 591 -58.48 -7.16 -42.51
CA GLY A 591 -58.13 -6.22 -43.56
C GLY A 591 -56.70 -5.71 -43.64
N GLU A 592 -55.97 -6.30 -44.58
CA GLU A 592 -55.26 -5.66 -45.72
C GLU A 592 -54.24 -4.55 -45.38
N ALA A 593 -53.06 -4.49 -45.89
CA ALA A 593 -52.38 -4.95 -47.09
C ALA A 593 -50.87 -4.77 -46.96
N ALA A 594 -50.14 -5.71 -47.50
CA ALA A 594 -48.72 -5.53 -47.84
C ALA A 594 -48.60 -4.69 -49.17
N PRO A 595 -47.41 -4.32 -49.69
CA PRO A 595 -46.21 -5.13 -49.80
C PRO A 595 -44.85 -4.37 -49.81
N ALA A 596 -43.82 -5.18 -49.81
CA ALA A 596 -42.62 -5.16 -50.62
C ALA A 596 -41.29 -4.78 -49.97
N LYS A 597 -40.49 -5.79 -49.87
CA LYS A 597 -39.20 -6.20 -50.49
C LYS A 597 -37.91 -5.78 -49.81
N LYS A 598 -37.23 -6.85 -49.44
CA LYS A 598 -35.78 -7.04 -49.13
C LYS A 598 -34.86 -6.51 -50.27
N PRO A 599 -33.54 -6.37 -49.99
CA PRO A 599 -32.71 -7.57 -50.03
C PRO A 599 -31.66 -7.71 -48.89
N ALA A 600 -31.30 -8.99 -48.74
CA ALA A 600 -30.30 -9.51 -47.83
C ALA A 600 -28.87 -9.28 -48.31
N ALA A 601 -27.92 -9.06 -47.40
CA ALA A 601 -26.51 -9.24 -47.67
C ALA A 601 -25.92 -10.30 -46.73
N LYS A 602 -25.16 -11.18 -47.35
CA LYS A 602 -24.63 -12.47 -46.87
C LYS A 602 -23.48 -12.31 -45.89
N LYS A 603 -23.44 -13.19 -44.86
CA LYS A 603 -22.23 -13.54 -44.10
C LYS A 603 -21.25 -14.31 -44.97
N PRO A 604 -19.94 -14.15 -44.81
CA PRO A 604 -18.96 -15.14 -45.27
C PRO A 604 -18.63 -16.13 -44.15
N ALA A 605 -18.58 -17.39 -44.54
CA ALA A 605 -18.28 -18.54 -43.72
C ALA A 605 -16.78 -18.68 -43.45
N ALA A 606 -16.46 -19.17 -42.23
CA ALA A 606 -15.12 -19.58 -41.84
C ALA A 606 -14.68 -20.85 -42.60
N ARG A 607 -13.50 -20.81 -43.17
CA ARG A 607 -12.79 -21.99 -43.72
C ARG A 607 -11.79 -22.52 -42.69
N LYS A 608 -11.94 -23.76 -42.29
CA LYS A 608 -10.91 -24.60 -41.67
C LYS A 608 -9.85 -24.99 -42.71
N PRO A 609 -8.57 -25.08 -42.37
CA PRO A 609 -7.61 -25.81 -43.16
C PRO A 609 -7.53 -27.26 -42.71
N ALA A 610 -7.47 -28.13 -43.72
CA ALA A 610 -7.42 -29.58 -43.63
C ALA A 610 -6.00 -30.08 -43.32
N ALA A 611 -5.97 -31.22 -42.65
CA ALA A 611 -4.79 -32.03 -42.40
C ALA A 611 -4.17 -32.59 -43.68
N LYS A 612 -2.85 -32.64 -43.76
CA LYS A 612 -2.08 -33.50 -44.67
C LYS A 612 -1.19 -34.45 -43.87
N LYS A 613 -1.42 -35.74 -44.17
CA LYS A 613 -0.62 -36.91 -43.82
C LYS A 613 0.69 -36.91 -44.58
N ALA A 614 1.69 -37.50 -43.98
CA ALA A 614 2.53 -38.62 -44.41
C ALA A 614 3.99 -38.46 -44.06
N ALA A 615 4.49 -39.46 -43.35
CA ALA A 615 5.89 -39.81 -43.16
C ALA A 615 6.45 -40.46 -44.47
N PRO A 616 7.76 -40.74 -44.64
CA PRO A 616 8.42 -41.73 -43.81
C PRO A 616 9.92 -41.49 -43.44
N LYS A 617 10.32 -42.20 -42.39
CA LYS A 617 11.60 -42.87 -42.05
C LYS A 617 12.87 -42.55 -42.84
N ALA A 618 13.95 -42.25 -42.14
CA ALA A 618 15.24 -42.92 -42.22
C ALA A 618 15.96 -42.87 -40.89
N ALA A 619 16.47 -44.02 -40.51
CA ALA A 619 17.27 -44.30 -39.32
C ALA A 619 18.73 -43.98 -39.57
N ALA A 620 19.46 -43.58 -38.52
CA ALA A 620 20.86 -43.94 -38.25
C ALA A 620 21.23 -43.40 -36.87
N GLU A 621 21.41 -44.31 -35.92
CA GLU A 621 22.63 -44.71 -35.25
C GLU A 621 23.14 -43.74 -34.19
N ALA A 622 23.02 -44.23 -32.95
CA ALA A 622 23.75 -43.78 -31.79
C ALA A 622 25.19 -44.36 -31.82
N PRO A 623 26.13 -43.78 -31.12
CA PRO A 623 27.13 -44.56 -30.44
C PRO A 623 27.15 -44.26 -28.93
N ALA A 624 27.04 -45.34 -28.19
CA ALA A 624 27.68 -45.92 -27.06
C ALA A 624 28.41 -45.01 -26.05
N GLU A 625 28.01 -45.20 -24.77
CA GLU A 625 28.78 -44.97 -23.56
C GLU A 625 30.12 -45.72 -23.57
N PRO A 626 31.09 -45.30 -22.79
CA PRO A 626 31.94 -46.24 -22.06
C PRO A 626 31.78 -46.12 -20.52
N ALA A 627 31.66 -47.29 -19.92
CA ALA A 627 31.63 -47.56 -18.51
C ALA A 627 33.05 -47.56 -17.86
N PRO A 628 33.17 -47.78 -16.53
CA PRO A 628 34.08 -47.09 -15.63
C PRO A 628 35.38 -47.82 -15.41
N ALA A 629 36.40 -47.11 -14.98
CA ALA A 629 37.65 -47.70 -14.45
C ALA A 629 37.80 -47.43 -12.96
N GLU A 630 38.02 -48.49 -12.25
CA GLU A 630 38.26 -48.64 -10.83
C GLU A 630 39.61 -48.06 -10.35
N GLY A 631 39.61 -47.65 -9.09
CA GLY A 631 40.70 -48.00 -8.17
C GLY A 631 41.76 -46.95 -7.94
N THR A 632 41.77 -46.33 -6.80
CA THR A 632 42.70 -46.59 -5.68
C THR A 632 42.57 -45.55 -4.58
N SER A 633 42.29 -46.01 -3.36
CA SER A 633 42.59 -45.36 -2.07
C SER A 633 43.80 -46.09 -1.47
N PRO A 634 44.48 -45.73 -0.38
CA PRO A 634 44.49 -44.51 0.43
C PRO A 634 45.94 -44.03 0.77
N ALA A 635 46.08 -42.87 1.40
CA ALA A 635 47.17 -42.62 2.35
C ALA A 635 46.81 -41.52 3.37
N GLU A 636 46.86 -41.93 4.57
CA GLU A 636 46.98 -41.44 5.91
C GLU A 636 47.49 -40.01 6.12
N ALA A 637 46.97 -39.48 7.23
CA ALA A 637 47.30 -38.24 7.92
C ALA A 637 48.74 -38.23 8.49
N PRO A 638 49.24 -37.09 8.96
CA PRO A 638 49.44 -37.04 10.40
C PRO A 638 48.95 -35.79 11.13
N ALA A 639 48.56 -36.04 12.36
CA ALA A 639 48.29 -35.08 13.41
C ALA A 639 49.55 -34.39 13.95
N ALA A 640 49.38 -33.13 14.38
CA ALA A 640 50.21 -32.52 15.43
C ALA A 640 49.39 -31.39 16.06
N GLN A 641 48.84 -31.55 17.20
CA GLN A 641 49.29 -31.15 18.54
C GLN A 641 49.02 -29.66 18.87
N ALA A 642 48.21 -29.52 19.86
CA ALA A 642 47.84 -28.33 20.62
C ALA A 642 49.04 -27.64 21.30
N GLU A 643 48.95 -26.34 21.44
CA GLU A 643 49.50 -25.65 22.59
C GLU A 643 48.56 -24.51 23.01
N ALA A 644 48.19 -24.56 24.26
CA ALA A 644 47.42 -23.58 25.01
C ALA A 644 48.35 -22.48 25.54
N ALA A 645 47.90 -21.25 25.53
CA ALA A 645 48.35 -20.22 26.47
C ALA A 645 47.26 -19.15 26.69
N GLU A 646 46.65 -19.16 27.84
CA GLU A 646 46.01 -18.03 28.54
C GLU A 646 47.09 -17.24 29.31
N PRO A 647 46.66 -16.16 30.05
CA PRO A 647 46.28 -14.80 29.65
C PRO A 647 47.23 -13.72 30.28
N ALA A 648 47.11 -12.49 29.90
CA ALA A 648 47.59 -11.38 30.73
C ALA A 648 46.76 -10.13 30.54
N THR A 649 46.08 -9.76 31.60
CA THR A 649 45.59 -8.46 32.05
C THR A 649 46.54 -7.28 31.77
N VAL A 650 46.04 -6.18 31.23
CA VAL A 650 45.91 -4.88 31.84
C VAL A 650 44.78 -4.12 31.15
#